data_0970993dc6de733e2457419aeb1c58aa
#
_entry.id   0970993dc6de733e2457419aeb1c58aa
#
_cell.length_a   1.000
_cell.length_b   1.000
_cell.length_c   1.000
_cell.angle_alpha   90.00
_cell.angle_beta   90.00
_cell.angle_gamma   90.00
#
_symmetry.space_group_name_H-M   'P 1'
#
loop_
_entity.id
_entity.type
_entity.pdbx_description
1 polymer ?
#
loop_
_entity_poly.entity_id
_entity_poly.type
_entity_poly.pdbx_seq_one_letter_code
_entity_poly.pdbx_strand_id
1 'polypeptide(L)'
;MKKIDLHIHTIRSISDSKKIDFSVDKLSEYIDEKKLNAIAITNHNIFDIDQFREITEKIEIPVFPGVEIDLEKGHLLLIGDYLDFSIEEFALSCERLGNFIKEQSDSLTLAEFYSVFPKHTLRKYLLIPHYRKSPKIPEEIIQELSEHSTITAGEVSSPRKFMELKNEVDNLTPVLFSDQRICCFMNSFNNHQTYFNISEISLSAIKGALSDKTKVSLSKKEGKDLFEIHNGINASTGLNVLLGERSSGKTHLLNKIEESTKNTKYIRQFELVETNEKRSEETFHTQLQNDESLFSAEYLAEFNEIVKDMLNINILATNKTVNEYVQSLVKNAESTEKKDAFAKSALFSEEKFKLKDLSTLEELIKATQIILDNNEYSTIIDEVLERKQLEELLLRLIKEHRRISLENVIKEKANTIISNVQSELSLKTTTQRIIDIDLGMIAEEQLKMQKFNELTKKLQQDEILDEKQIYDFTVRKSKRKFANPREMLDQAKMKIRFSEIFPAYSVPFDFLQKLKSKEKLETADFYKYFVKIQVEILNKDLKPVSGGQRAEYNFLRKIEGALEYDMLLIDEPESSFDNPFLDTKINTMLKSISKNIPVFVSTHNNTIGGSINPDFILHTKRSIEKDNPVFRVFTGYPTDKVLYSNDGKSINNLSIQLTCLEAGEDSYSKRSEMYEILKN
;
A
#
# COMPACT_ATOMS: atom_id res chain seq x y z
N MET A 1 33.13 5.10 21.51
CA MET A 1 32.24 4.77 20.39
C MET A 1 32.22 5.90 19.39
N LYS A 2 32.25 5.60 18.12
CA LYS A 2 32.19 6.55 17.01
C LYS A 2 30.84 6.45 16.33
N LYS A 3 30.18 7.58 16.08
CA LYS A 3 28.89 7.65 15.39
C LYS A 3 29.13 7.83 13.91
N ILE A 4 28.67 6.90 13.08
CA ILE A 4 29.00 6.82 11.66
C ILE A 4 27.71 6.65 10.85
N ASP A 5 27.64 7.33 9.70
CA ASP A 5 26.57 7.18 8.72
C ASP A 5 27.18 6.84 7.35
N LEU A 6 26.92 5.63 6.89
CA LEU A 6 27.47 5.12 5.64
C LEU A 6 26.47 5.12 4.47
N HIS A 7 25.32 5.81 4.61
CA HIS A 7 24.30 5.83 3.57
C HIS A 7 23.74 7.24 3.37
N ILE A 8 24.42 8.04 2.56
CA ILE A 8 24.08 9.43 2.27
C ILE A 8 24.10 9.67 0.77
N HIS A 9 23.08 10.39 0.27
CA HIS A 9 22.94 10.80 -1.12
C HIS A 9 23.15 12.31 -1.27
N THR A 10 23.92 12.68 -2.27
CA THR A 10 24.26 14.08 -2.60
C THR A 10 23.93 14.45 -4.04
N ILE A 11 23.75 13.45 -4.92
CA ILE A 11 23.43 13.64 -6.33
C ILE A 11 22.16 12.89 -6.66
N ARG A 12 21.36 13.44 -7.56
CA ARG A 12 20.23 12.72 -8.15
C ARG A 12 20.73 11.77 -9.23
N SER A 13 20.43 10.50 -9.09
CA SER A 13 20.60 9.50 -10.15
C SER A 13 19.29 9.21 -10.89
N ILE A 14 19.34 8.35 -11.90
CA ILE A 14 18.15 7.87 -12.63
C ILE A 14 17.20 7.12 -11.68
N SER A 15 17.74 6.36 -10.73
CA SER A 15 16.99 5.58 -9.74
C SER A 15 16.28 6.44 -8.68
N ASP A 16 16.66 7.72 -8.52
CA ASP A 16 16.05 8.60 -7.52
C ASP A 16 14.73 9.23 -8.00
N SER A 17 13.67 9.06 -7.24
CA SER A 17 12.36 9.67 -7.51
C SER A 17 12.30 11.18 -7.22
N LYS A 18 13.17 11.69 -6.32
CA LYS A 18 13.16 13.09 -5.85
C LYS A 18 14.33 13.88 -6.43
N LYS A 19 14.08 15.18 -6.69
CA LYS A 19 15.12 16.12 -7.09
C LYS A 19 16.03 16.41 -5.88
N ILE A 20 17.35 16.33 -6.08
CA ILE A 20 18.37 16.69 -5.09
C ILE A 20 19.05 17.98 -5.58
N ASP A 21 19.04 19.00 -4.74
CA ASP A 21 19.79 20.24 -4.93
C ASP A 21 20.79 20.30 -3.76
N PHE A 22 22.00 19.81 -4.02
CA PHE A 22 23.02 19.56 -3.01
C PHE A 22 23.69 20.84 -2.54
N SER A 23 24.04 20.90 -1.25
CA SER A 23 24.88 21.93 -0.64
C SER A 23 25.84 21.30 0.35
N VAL A 24 27.12 21.58 0.24
CA VAL A 24 28.15 21.13 1.19
C VAL A 24 27.93 21.76 2.56
N ASP A 25 27.44 22.99 2.62
CA ASP A 25 27.12 23.66 3.89
C ASP A 25 26.02 22.92 4.62
N LYS A 26 25.03 22.40 3.88
CA LYS A 26 23.94 21.62 4.45
C LYS A 26 24.40 20.22 4.92
N LEU A 27 25.39 19.63 4.23
CA LEU A 27 26.06 18.42 4.69
C LEU A 27 26.85 18.68 5.97
N SER A 28 27.57 19.82 6.06
CA SER A 28 28.27 20.22 7.28
C SER A 28 27.30 20.42 8.45
N GLU A 29 26.18 21.11 8.22
CA GLU A 29 25.12 21.26 9.23
C GLU A 29 24.58 19.89 9.71
N TYR A 30 24.38 18.93 8.80
CA TYR A 30 23.98 17.58 9.14
C TYR A 30 25.00 16.86 10.03
N ILE A 31 26.28 16.95 9.65
CA ILE A 31 27.39 16.33 10.40
C ILE A 31 27.46 16.90 11.81
N ASP A 32 27.38 18.23 11.94
CA ASP A 32 27.48 18.92 13.22
C ASP A 32 26.27 18.66 14.12
N GLU A 33 25.05 18.73 13.56
CA GLU A 33 23.82 18.47 14.30
C GLU A 33 23.79 17.02 14.83
N LYS A 34 24.16 16.06 14.00
CA LYS A 34 24.16 14.63 14.38
C LYS A 34 25.46 14.21 15.09
N LYS A 35 26.45 15.09 15.18
CA LYS A 35 27.76 14.82 15.81
C LYS A 35 28.43 13.56 15.21
N LEU A 36 28.46 13.50 13.90
CA LEU A 36 29.02 12.36 13.18
C LEU A 36 30.56 12.37 13.27
N ASN A 37 31.15 11.22 13.32
CA ASN A 37 32.61 11.02 13.32
C ASN A 37 33.15 10.60 11.97
N ALA A 38 32.30 10.02 11.12
CA ALA A 38 32.61 9.70 9.72
C ALA A 38 31.32 9.52 8.93
N ILE A 39 31.40 9.69 7.61
CA ILE A 39 30.29 9.46 6.67
C ILE A 39 30.79 8.70 5.44
N ALA A 40 29.84 8.11 4.66
CA ALA A 40 30.08 7.69 3.30
C ALA A 40 29.09 8.37 2.35
N ILE A 41 29.56 8.73 1.15
CA ILE A 41 28.70 9.21 0.07
C ILE A 41 28.37 8.01 -0.81
N THR A 42 27.10 7.64 -0.91
CA THR A 42 26.62 6.43 -1.56
C THR A 42 25.43 6.71 -2.47
N ASN A 43 25.66 7.52 -3.51
CA ASN A 43 24.64 7.84 -4.49
C ASN A 43 24.23 6.58 -5.28
N HIS A 44 22.97 6.51 -5.73
CA HIS A 44 22.49 5.39 -6.53
C HIS A 44 23.22 5.27 -7.86
N ASN A 45 23.91 4.16 -8.07
CA ASN A 45 24.57 3.76 -9.33
C ASN A 45 25.52 4.80 -9.94
N ILE A 46 25.89 5.83 -9.19
CA ILE A 46 26.77 6.92 -9.66
C ILE A 46 27.75 7.35 -8.58
N PHE A 47 28.98 7.66 -9.00
CA PHE A 47 29.97 8.28 -8.15
C PHE A 47 30.61 9.45 -8.92
N ASP A 48 30.39 10.68 -8.42
CA ASP A 48 30.94 11.89 -8.97
C ASP A 48 32.25 12.26 -8.23
N ILE A 49 33.36 12.09 -8.90
CA ILE A 49 34.70 12.29 -8.33
C ILE A 49 34.97 13.78 -7.98
N ASP A 50 34.45 14.71 -8.78
CA ASP A 50 34.70 16.13 -8.59
C ASP A 50 33.87 16.63 -7.37
N GLN A 51 32.62 16.24 -7.26
CA GLN A 51 31.82 16.52 -6.07
C GLN A 51 32.43 15.87 -4.82
N PHE A 52 32.87 14.61 -4.92
CA PHE A 52 33.50 13.93 -3.79
C PHE A 52 34.75 14.66 -3.30
N ARG A 53 35.61 15.16 -4.21
CA ARG A 53 36.78 15.97 -3.88
C ARG A 53 36.36 17.29 -3.21
N GLU A 54 35.35 17.99 -3.74
CA GLU A 54 34.83 19.21 -3.12
C GLU A 54 34.34 18.92 -1.67
N ILE A 55 33.65 17.82 -1.44
CA ILE A 55 33.21 17.42 -0.10
C ILE A 55 34.40 17.17 0.82
N THR A 56 35.37 16.36 0.38
CA THR A 56 36.52 16.01 1.21
C THR A 56 37.45 17.21 1.53
N GLU A 57 37.48 18.24 0.69
CA GLU A 57 38.21 19.48 0.95
C GLU A 57 37.55 20.34 2.03
N LYS A 58 36.23 20.29 2.15
CA LYS A 58 35.46 21.17 3.06
C LYS A 58 35.05 20.51 4.37
N ILE A 59 34.96 19.16 4.40
CA ILE A 59 34.51 18.39 5.55
C ILE A 59 35.72 17.86 6.33
N GLU A 60 35.80 18.16 7.62
CA GLU A 60 36.95 17.81 8.48
C GLU A 60 36.95 16.34 8.94
N ILE A 61 35.83 15.65 8.92
CA ILE A 61 35.74 14.24 9.30
C ILE A 61 36.03 13.32 8.11
N PRO A 62 36.45 12.06 8.34
CA PRO A 62 36.64 11.07 7.28
C PRO A 62 35.38 10.87 6.44
N VAL A 63 35.53 10.98 5.11
CA VAL A 63 34.49 10.74 4.12
C VAL A 63 34.90 9.54 3.27
N PHE A 64 34.13 8.46 3.34
CA PHE A 64 34.37 7.26 2.57
C PHE A 64 33.73 7.36 1.18
N PRO A 65 34.46 7.02 0.10
CA PRO A 65 33.87 6.87 -1.23
C PRO A 65 32.97 5.63 -1.27
N GLY A 66 31.80 5.75 -1.88
CA GLY A 66 30.88 4.62 -1.98
C GLY A 66 29.84 4.82 -3.07
N VAL A 67 29.06 3.79 -3.31
CA VAL A 67 27.94 3.78 -4.24
C VAL A 67 26.86 2.82 -3.71
N GLU A 68 25.60 3.20 -3.84
CA GLU A 68 24.46 2.30 -3.67
C GLU A 68 24.11 1.70 -5.03
N ILE A 69 24.19 0.39 -5.16
CA ILE A 69 23.99 -0.34 -6.41
C ILE A 69 22.64 -1.03 -6.40
N ASP A 70 21.84 -0.77 -7.43
CA ASP A 70 20.60 -1.51 -7.70
C ASP A 70 20.98 -2.89 -8.26
N LEU A 71 20.92 -3.93 -7.43
CA LEU A 71 21.36 -5.28 -7.72
C LEU A 71 20.24 -6.30 -7.46
N GLU A 72 19.87 -7.11 -8.48
CA GLU A 72 18.85 -8.15 -8.39
C GLU A 72 17.54 -7.66 -7.69
N LYS A 73 17.11 -6.47 -8.10
CA LYS A 73 15.92 -5.75 -7.56
C LYS A 73 16.04 -5.35 -6.08
N GLY A 74 17.21 -5.45 -5.47
CA GLY A 74 17.54 -4.95 -4.14
C GLY A 74 18.65 -3.91 -4.20
N HIS A 75 19.09 -3.39 -3.04
CA HIS A 75 20.17 -2.42 -2.97
C HIS A 75 21.36 -2.93 -2.19
N LEU A 76 22.56 -2.65 -2.71
CA LEU A 76 23.85 -3.00 -2.09
C LEU A 76 24.70 -1.74 -1.91
N LEU A 77 25.07 -1.41 -0.68
CA LEU A 77 26.10 -0.41 -0.43
C LEU A 77 27.48 -1.02 -0.67
N LEU A 78 28.28 -0.39 -1.51
CA LEU A 78 29.65 -0.75 -1.78
C LEU A 78 30.55 0.45 -1.43
N ILE A 79 31.41 0.28 -0.41
CA ILE A 79 32.17 1.38 0.20
C ILE A 79 33.66 1.07 0.13
N GLY A 80 34.45 2.02 -0.36
CA GLY A 80 35.90 1.95 -0.44
C GLY A 80 36.60 2.62 0.75
N ASP A 81 37.92 2.38 0.91
CA ASP A 81 38.73 3.06 1.92
C ASP A 81 39.12 4.47 1.40
N TYR A 82 39.11 5.46 2.26
CA TYR A 82 39.50 6.81 1.92
C TYR A 82 41.04 7.05 1.97
N LEU A 83 41.80 6.11 2.57
CA LEU A 83 43.23 6.25 2.76
C LEU A 83 44.06 5.57 1.65
N ASP A 84 43.69 4.35 1.23
CA ASP A 84 44.48 3.48 0.33
C ASP A 84 43.71 3.15 -0.96
N PHE A 85 42.94 4.09 -1.48
CA PHE A 85 42.00 3.80 -2.53
C PHE A 85 42.28 4.59 -3.81
N SER A 86 42.37 3.90 -4.95
CA SER A 86 42.37 4.60 -6.24
C SER A 86 40.96 5.08 -6.56
N ILE A 87 40.69 6.34 -6.24
CA ILE A 87 39.40 6.98 -6.45
C ILE A 87 39.05 7.09 -7.93
N GLU A 88 40.10 7.23 -8.78
CA GLU A 88 39.94 7.26 -10.23
C GLU A 88 39.46 5.94 -10.80
N GLU A 89 40.04 4.80 -10.33
CA GLU A 89 39.61 3.47 -10.74
C GLU A 89 38.17 3.18 -10.27
N PHE A 90 37.83 3.65 -9.07
CA PHE A 90 36.48 3.52 -8.53
C PHE A 90 35.48 4.30 -9.34
N ALA A 91 35.80 5.58 -9.66
CA ALA A 91 34.95 6.43 -10.49
C ALA A 91 34.69 5.81 -11.87
N LEU A 92 35.75 5.30 -12.53
CA LEU A 92 35.64 4.58 -13.81
C LEU A 92 34.78 3.32 -13.71
N SER A 93 34.86 2.61 -12.59
CA SER A 93 33.99 1.45 -12.36
C SER A 93 32.54 1.87 -12.18
N CYS A 94 32.29 2.92 -11.40
CA CYS A 94 30.93 3.45 -11.22
C CYS A 94 30.35 4.06 -12.52
N GLU A 95 31.17 4.67 -13.38
CA GLU A 95 30.72 5.16 -14.69
C GLU A 95 30.16 4.02 -15.57
N ARG A 96 30.78 2.82 -15.49
CA ARG A 96 30.30 1.64 -16.22
C ARG A 96 28.94 1.15 -15.77
N LEU A 97 28.50 1.44 -14.52
CA LEU A 97 27.15 1.11 -14.04
C LEU A 97 26.07 1.79 -14.87
N GLY A 98 26.32 3.04 -15.33
CA GLY A 98 25.40 3.78 -16.18
C GLY A 98 25.11 3.14 -17.54
N ASN A 99 25.91 2.14 -17.98
CA ASN A 99 25.60 1.38 -19.19
C ASN A 99 24.44 0.41 -19.02
N PHE A 100 24.18 0.00 -17.79
CA PHE A 100 23.14 -0.99 -17.43
C PHE A 100 21.88 -0.32 -16.88
N ILE A 101 22.01 0.84 -16.23
CA ILE A 101 20.89 1.57 -15.61
C ILE A 101 20.46 2.71 -16.51
N LYS A 102 19.35 2.53 -17.24
CA LYS A 102 18.79 3.51 -18.19
C LYS A 102 17.43 4.05 -17.74
N GLU A 103 16.68 3.25 -16.98
CA GLU A 103 15.36 3.60 -16.43
C GLU A 103 15.36 3.46 -14.91
N GLN A 104 14.39 4.06 -14.25
CA GLN A 104 14.28 4.03 -12.79
C GLN A 104 14.06 2.62 -12.21
N SER A 105 13.51 1.71 -13.00
CA SER A 105 13.24 0.32 -12.61
C SER A 105 14.37 -0.65 -12.94
N ASP A 106 15.42 -0.19 -13.60
CA ASP A 106 16.53 -1.04 -14.00
C ASP A 106 17.35 -1.49 -12.79
N SER A 107 17.81 -2.71 -12.83
CA SER A 107 18.64 -3.34 -11.79
C SER A 107 19.65 -4.24 -12.45
N LEU A 108 20.91 -4.20 -11.99
CA LEU A 108 21.94 -5.09 -12.48
C LEU A 108 21.67 -6.53 -12.09
N THR A 109 21.98 -7.44 -12.99
CA THR A 109 22.17 -8.84 -12.64
C THR A 109 23.52 -9.04 -11.95
N LEU A 110 23.67 -10.12 -11.19
CA LEU A 110 24.93 -10.41 -10.51
C LEU A 110 26.10 -10.60 -11.49
N ALA A 111 25.85 -11.13 -12.70
CA ALA A 111 26.85 -11.26 -13.76
C ALA A 111 27.35 -9.90 -14.26
N GLU A 112 26.43 -8.94 -14.46
CA GLU A 112 26.77 -7.56 -14.85
C GLU A 112 27.54 -6.84 -13.74
N PHE A 113 27.13 -7.03 -12.48
CA PHE A 113 27.86 -6.52 -11.32
C PHE A 113 29.32 -7.01 -11.32
N TYR A 114 29.57 -8.32 -11.51
CA TYR A 114 30.92 -8.85 -11.57
C TYR A 114 31.73 -8.39 -12.79
N SER A 115 31.07 -7.97 -13.87
CA SER A 115 31.74 -7.37 -15.03
C SER A 115 32.30 -5.97 -14.73
N VAL A 116 31.65 -5.25 -13.80
CA VAL A 116 32.08 -3.92 -13.33
C VAL A 116 33.03 -4.02 -12.15
N PHE A 117 32.68 -4.84 -11.16
CA PHE A 117 33.47 -5.11 -9.95
C PHE A 117 33.92 -6.58 -9.92
N PRO A 118 35.10 -6.91 -10.48
CA PRO A 118 35.56 -8.27 -10.58
C PRO A 118 35.65 -8.97 -9.22
N LYS A 119 35.26 -10.23 -9.15
CA LYS A 119 35.19 -11.07 -7.92
C LYS A 119 36.40 -10.96 -7.02
N HIS A 120 37.63 -10.96 -7.58
CA HIS A 120 38.89 -10.87 -6.83
C HIS A 120 39.12 -9.49 -6.19
N THR A 121 38.45 -8.44 -6.63
CA THR A 121 38.57 -7.08 -6.08
C THR A 121 37.60 -6.80 -4.95
N LEU A 122 36.50 -7.56 -4.82
CA LEU A 122 35.41 -7.27 -3.87
C LEU A 122 35.91 -7.22 -2.41
N ARG A 123 36.94 -7.93 -2.05
CA ARG A 123 37.51 -7.89 -0.69
C ARG A 123 38.10 -6.54 -0.29
N LYS A 124 38.41 -5.67 -1.25
CA LYS A 124 38.86 -4.29 -0.99
C LYS A 124 37.70 -3.40 -0.42
N TYR A 125 36.47 -3.72 -0.77
CA TYR A 125 35.30 -2.95 -0.40
C TYR A 125 34.62 -3.49 0.87
N LEU A 126 33.84 -2.64 1.54
CA LEU A 126 32.82 -3.05 2.50
C LEU A 126 31.48 -3.16 1.75
N LEU A 127 30.90 -4.35 1.77
CA LEU A 127 29.58 -4.61 1.16
C LEU A 127 28.54 -4.73 2.26
N ILE A 128 27.45 -3.93 2.15
CA ILE A 128 26.33 -3.95 3.09
C ILE A 128 25.04 -4.05 2.27
N PRO A 129 24.42 -5.23 2.17
CA PRO A 129 23.14 -5.38 1.50
C PRO A 129 21.99 -4.79 2.31
N HIS A 130 20.96 -4.29 1.63
CA HIS A 130 19.64 -4.11 2.25
C HIS A 130 19.13 -5.48 2.68
N TYR A 131 19.10 -5.74 3.98
CA TYR A 131 18.80 -7.06 4.54
C TYR A 131 17.36 -7.15 5.11
N ARG A 132 16.99 -6.28 6.05
CA ARG A 132 15.60 -6.05 6.50
C ARG A 132 15.13 -4.63 6.19
N LYS A 133 15.54 -4.13 5.05
CA LYS A 133 15.19 -2.82 4.47
C LYS A 133 14.76 -3.04 3.02
N SER A 134 13.67 -2.43 2.59
CA SER A 134 13.18 -2.53 1.21
C SER A 134 13.83 -1.43 0.32
N PRO A 135 14.18 -1.74 -0.92
CA PRO A 135 14.14 -3.06 -1.57
C PRO A 135 15.26 -4.00 -1.06
N LYS A 136 14.89 -5.24 -0.72
CA LYS A 136 15.79 -6.23 -0.11
C LYS A 136 16.55 -7.01 -1.17
N ILE A 137 17.85 -7.30 -0.93
CA ILE A 137 18.61 -8.26 -1.74
C ILE A 137 18.20 -9.70 -1.36
N PRO A 138 17.98 -10.60 -2.33
CA PRO A 138 17.71 -12.01 -2.08
C PRO A 138 18.84 -12.68 -1.28
N GLU A 139 18.49 -13.60 -0.39
CA GLU A 139 19.48 -14.28 0.47
C GLU A 139 20.47 -15.13 -0.32
N GLU A 140 20.04 -15.73 -1.42
CA GLU A 140 20.88 -16.49 -2.36
C GLU A 140 21.99 -15.61 -2.94
N ILE A 141 21.67 -14.38 -3.30
CA ILE A 141 22.64 -13.41 -3.82
C ILE A 141 23.63 -12.98 -2.74
N ILE A 142 23.18 -12.80 -1.49
CA ILE A 142 24.06 -12.50 -0.35
C ILE A 142 25.03 -13.68 -0.11
N GLN A 143 24.57 -14.92 -0.23
CA GLN A 143 25.41 -16.11 -0.10
C GLN A 143 26.47 -16.16 -1.21
N GLU A 144 26.08 -15.96 -2.47
CA GLU A 144 27.01 -15.95 -3.60
C GLU A 144 28.05 -14.83 -3.50
N LEU A 145 27.63 -13.63 -3.10
CA LEU A 145 28.57 -12.52 -2.83
C LEU A 145 29.52 -12.85 -1.69
N SER A 146 29.09 -13.62 -0.67
CA SER A 146 29.87 -14.03 0.48
C SER A 146 31.01 -15.02 0.12
N GLU A 147 30.91 -15.72 -1.00
CA GLU A 147 32.00 -16.58 -1.51
C GLU A 147 33.20 -15.74 -1.97
N HIS A 148 32.97 -14.51 -2.39
CA HIS A 148 34.00 -13.64 -2.98
C HIS A 148 34.41 -12.46 -2.10
N SER A 149 33.59 -12.11 -1.11
CA SER A 149 33.84 -11.03 -0.13
C SER A 149 33.24 -11.39 1.22
N THR A 150 33.76 -10.78 2.30
CA THR A 150 33.22 -11.00 3.65
C THR A 150 32.02 -10.07 3.87
N ILE A 151 30.79 -10.60 3.82
CA ILE A 151 29.58 -9.87 4.17
C ILE A 151 29.19 -10.21 5.60
N THR A 152 29.45 -9.28 6.52
CA THR A 152 29.17 -9.45 7.97
C THR A 152 28.02 -8.59 8.45
N ALA A 153 27.60 -7.61 7.68
CA ALA A 153 26.57 -6.65 8.07
C ALA A 153 25.42 -6.58 7.05
N GLY A 154 24.24 -6.22 7.54
CA GLY A 154 23.06 -5.97 6.71
C GLY A 154 22.30 -4.74 7.20
N GLU A 155 21.89 -3.88 6.27
CA GLU A 155 21.13 -2.68 6.60
C GLU A 155 19.68 -3.02 6.92
N VAL A 156 19.17 -2.38 7.98
CA VAL A 156 17.77 -2.50 8.44
C VAL A 156 17.06 -1.17 8.36
N SER A 157 15.72 -1.20 8.33
CA SER A 157 14.91 0.03 8.17
C SER A 157 14.53 0.71 9.48
N SER A 158 14.65 0.03 10.65
CA SER A 158 14.18 0.58 11.92
C SER A 158 14.99 0.15 13.12
N PRO A 159 14.96 0.93 14.21
CA PRO A 159 15.64 0.57 15.48
C PRO A 159 15.18 -0.79 16.03
N ARG A 160 13.93 -1.14 15.85
CA ARG A 160 13.40 -2.44 16.32
C ARG A 160 14.00 -3.60 15.56
N LYS A 161 14.01 -3.54 14.23
CA LYS A 161 14.66 -4.56 13.39
C LYS A 161 16.15 -4.71 13.69
N PHE A 162 16.81 -3.57 14.02
CA PHE A 162 18.21 -3.61 14.48
C PHE A 162 18.36 -4.43 15.76
N MET A 163 17.49 -4.22 16.77
CA MET A 163 17.58 -4.94 18.05
C MET A 163 17.22 -6.42 17.90
N GLU A 164 16.24 -6.76 17.07
CA GLU A 164 15.87 -8.14 16.76
C GLU A 164 17.06 -8.90 16.17
N LEU A 165 17.68 -8.39 15.10
CA LEU A 165 18.85 -9.00 14.47
C LEU A 165 20.07 -9.05 15.38
N LYS A 166 20.26 -8.03 16.22
CA LYS A 166 21.35 -8.01 17.19
C LYS A 166 21.28 -9.18 18.19
N ASN A 167 20.07 -9.59 18.55
CA ASN A 167 19.80 -10.67 19.50
C ASN A 167 19.75 -12.07 18.84
N GLU A 168 19.60 -12.17 17.53
CA GLU A 168 19.62 -13.43 16.79
C GLU A 168 21.06 -13.90 16.56
N VAL A 169 21.33 -15.21 16.68
CA VAL A 169 22.71 -15.76 16.69
C VAL A 169 23.30 -15.84 15.29
N ASP A 170 22.57 -16.34 14.30
CA ASP A 170 23.09 -16.75 13.00
C ASP A 170 22.80 -15.76 11.84
N ASN A 171 22.58 -14.49 12.15
CA ASN A 171 22.27 -13.46 11.15
C ASN A 171 23.38 -12.40 11.04
N LEU A 172 23.34 -11.62 9.96
CA LEU A 172 24.23 -10.50 9.73
C LEU A 172 24.16 -9.48 10.87
N THR A 173 25.27 -8.81 11.16
CA THR A 173 25.31 -7.69 12.10
C THR A 173 24.44 -6.55 11.58
N PRO A 174 23.42 -6.11 12.32
CA PRO A 174 22.55 -5.04 11.86
C PRO A 174 23.26 -3.69 11.86
N VAL A 175 23.01 -2.91 10.82
CA VAL A 175 23.36 -1.49 10.77
C VAL A 175 22.13 -0.69 10.37
N LEU A 176 22.01 0.52 10.91
CA LEU A 176 20.93 1.45 10.61
C LEU A 176 21.56 2.78 10.21
N PHE A 177 21.35 3.18 8.96
CA PHE A 177 21.88 4.42 8.41
C PHE A 177 20.74 5.35 7.98
N SER A 178 21.07 6.63 7.74
CA SER A 178 20.06 7.64 7.50
C SER A 178 19.37 7.53 6.15
N ASP A 179 20.09 7.02 5.13
CA ASP A 179 19.65 7.08 3.74
C ASP A 179 19.18 8.50 3.41
N GLN A 180 19.98 9.48 3.85
CA GLN A 180 19.63 10.90 3.81
C GLN A 180 20.00 11.48 2.45
N ARG A 181 19.03 12.11 1.81
CA ARG A 181 19.25 12.91 0.61
C ARG A 181 19.50 14.35 1.04
N ILE A 182 20.77 14.78 1.01
CA ILE A 182 21.17 16.12 1.43
C ILE A 182 20.78 17.15 0.35
N CYS A 183 19.89 18.07 0.67
CA CYS A 183 19.51 19.16 -0.21
C CYS A 183 19.36 20.47 0.56
N CYS A 184 19.55 21.60 -0.15
CA CYS A 184 19.60 22.95 0.45
C CYS A 184 18.28 23.36 1.16
N PHE A 185 17.14 22.75 0.81
CA PHE A 185 15.82 23.09 1.38
C PHE A 185 15.43 22.24 2.59
N MET A 186 16.34 21.44 3.13
CA MET A 186 16.04 20.57 4.26
C MET A 186 15.95 21.35 5.58
N ASN A 187 14.90 21.06 6.36
CA ASN A 187 14.68 21.65 7.68
C ASN A 187 14.95 20.66 8.82
N SER A 188 15.13 19.39 8.53
CA SER A 188 15.38 18.35 9.54
C SER A 188 16.19 17.19 8.96
N PHE A 189 16.91 16.50 9.83
CA PHE A 189 17.78 15.39 9.46
C PHE A 189 17.36 14.11 10.21
N ASN A 190 17.46 12.97 9.51
CA ASN A 190 17.15 11.66 10.07
C ASN A 190 18.15 11.26 11.17
N ASN A 191 17.65 10.59 12.23
CA ASN A 191 18.44 10.11 13.38
C ASN A 191 18.86 8.63 13.26
N HIS A 192 18.83 8.06 12.09
CA HIS A 192 19.25 6.69 11.85
C HIS A 192 20.76 6.65 11.56
N GLN A 193 21.58 6.50 12.58
CA GLN A 193 23.04 6.32 12.47
C GLN A 193 23.48 5.23 13.45
N THR A 194 24.56 4.52 13.09
CA THR A 194 25.09 3.43 13.91
C THR A 194 26.32 3.88 14.69
N TYR A 195 26.40 3.50 15.97
CA TYR A 195 27.58 3.66 16.81
C TYR A 195 28.47 2.43 16.71
N PHE A 196 29.76 2.66 16.49
CA PHE A 196 30.79 1.64 16.39
C PHE A 196 31.76 1.75 17.58
N ASN A 197 32.03 0.61 18.24
CA ASN A 197 33.03 0.56 19.29
C ASN A 197 34.43 0.33 18.68
N ILE A 198 34.99 1.39 18.09
CA ILE A 198 36.30 1.45 17.46
C ILE A 198 37.09 2.62 18.02
N SER A 199 38.44 2.48 18.04
CA SER A 199 39.38 3.52 18.45
C SER A 199 39.70 4.48 17.30
N GLU A 200 39.99 3.90 16.13
CA GLU A 200 40.33 4.64 14.92
C GLU A 200 39.27 4.46 13.84
N ILE A 201 39.15 5.44 12.96
CA ILE A 201 38.20 5.40 11.86
C ILE A 201 38.97 4.99 10.61
N SER A 202 38.80 3.73 10.20
CA SER A 202 39.28 3.17 8.95
C SER A 202 38.30 2.12 8.45
N LEU A 203 38.30 1.81 7.17
CA LEU A 203 37.42 0.76 6.61
C LEU A 203 37.67 -0.58 7.28
N SER A 204 38.91 -0.90 7.58
CA SER A 204 39.33 -2.15 8.28
C SER A 204 38.79 -2.21 9.71
N ALA A 205 38.81 -1.10 10.45
CA ALA A 205 38.28 -1.04 11.80
C ALA A 205 36.74 -1.19 11.80
N ILE A 206 36.05 -0.58 10.82
CA ILE A 206 34.59 -0.72 10.63
C ILE A 206 34.27 -2.19 10.28
N LYS A 207 34.97 -2.82 9.33
CA LYS A 207 34.80 -4.25 8.99
C LYS A 207 34.99 -5.14 10.21
N GLY A 208 36.03 -4.86 11.01
CA GLY A 208 36.30 -5.60 12.27
C GLY A 208 35.21 -5.40 13.33
N ALA A 209 34.61 -4.22 13.42
CA ALA A 209 33.46 -4.01 14.30
C ALA A 209 32.19 -4.72 13.79
N LEU A 210 31.97 -4.76 12.48
CA LEU A 210 30.82 -5.42 11.87
C LEU A 210 30.88 -6.96 11.94
N SER A 211 32.00 -7.54 12.27
CA SER A 211 32.12 -9.00 12.55
C SER A 211 31.65 -9.40 13.95
N ASP A 212 31.33 -8.41 14.82
CA ASP A 212 30.94 -8.65 16.21
C ASP A 212 29.76 -7.73 16.57
N LYS A 213 28.57 -8.32 16.71
CA LYS A 213 27.32 -7.62 17.03
C LYS A 213 27.38 -6.76 18.32
N THR A 214 28.29 -7.12 19.24
CA THR A 214 28.46 -6.35 20.50
C THR A 214 29.16 -5.00 20.29
N LYS A 215 29.85 -4.83 19.15
CA LYS A 215 30.58 -3.61 18.81
C LYS A 215 29.73 -2.57 18.08
N VAL A 216 28.48 -2.88 17.78
CA VAL A 216 27.54 -1.94 17.15
C VAL A 216 26.37 -1.65 18.08
N SER A 217 25.89 -0.40 18.07
CA SER A 217 24.72 0.03 18.86
C SER A 217 24.03 1.23 18.24
N LEU A 218 22.80 1.53 18.68
CA LEU A 218 22.05 2.73 18.27
C LEU A 218 22.13 3.85 19.32
N SER A 219 22.90 3.65 20.40
CA SER A 219 23.05 4.63 21.46
C SER A 219 24.49 4.61 21.97
N LYS A 220 24.97 5.77 22.43
CA LYS A 220 26.25 5.88 23.12
C LYS A 220 26.23 5.31 24.54
N LYS A 221 25.04 5.29 25.18
CA LYS A 221 24.85 4.70 26.51
C LYS A 221 24.69 3.18 26.39
N GLU A 222 25.29 2.46 27.31
CA GLU A 222 25.06 1.03 27.48
C GLU A 222 23.61 0.79 27.93
N GLY A 223 22.84 0.10 27.11
CA GLY A 223 21.46 -0.32 27.37
C GLY A 223 21.00 -1.21 26.22
N LYS A 224 20.39 -2.36 26.58
CA LYS A 224 20.11 -3.39 25.56
C LYS A 224 19.11 -2.95 24.49
N ASP A 225 18.23 -1.98 24.79
CA ASP A 225 17.12 -1.59 23.94
C ASP A 225 17.00 -0.07 23.74
N LEU A 226 18.11 0.67 23.91
CA LEU A 226 18.11 2.12 23.75
C LEU A 226 18.62 2.54 22.38
N PHE A 227 17.95 3.54 21.81
CA PHE A 227 18.37 4.22 20.59
C PHE A 227 18.25 5.74 20.75
N GLU A 228 19.00 6.49 19.95
CA GLU A 228 18.93 7.95 19.96
C GLU A 228 17.78 8.43 19.10
N ILE A 229 16.93 9.30 19.68
CA ILE A 229 15.78 9.87 18.99
C ILE A 229 16.03 11.29 18.45
N HIS A 230 16.77 12.13 19.20
CA HIS A 230 17.12 13.49 18.82
C HIS A 230 18.26 14.04 19.69
N ASN A 231 19.31 14.58 19.08
CA ASN A 231 20.41 15.31 19.75
C ASN A 231 20.95 14.65 21.03
N GLY A 232 21.21 13.34 20.99
CA GLY A 232 21.71 12.55 22.11
C GLY A 232 20.65 12.16 23.14
N ILE A 233 19.36 12.47 22.91
CA ILE A 233 18.25 11.98 23.75
C ILE A 233 18.00 10.53 23.38
N ASN A 234 18.05 9.64 24.37
CA ASN A 234 17.80 8.23 24.20
C ASN A 234 16.36 7.87 24.55
N ALA A 235 15.86 6.82 23.89
CA ALA A 235 14.58 6.20 24.14
C ALA A 235 14.67 4.68 24.03
N SER A 236 13.70 3.95 24.57
CA SER A 236 13.58 2.50 24.38
C SER A 236 12.96 2.15 23.04
N THR A 237 13.36 1.04 22.45
CA THR A 237 12.68 0.44 21.29
C THR A 237 11.31 -0.17 21.62
N GLY A 238 10.92 -0.17 22.89
CA GLY A 238 9.61 -0.57 23.40
C GLY A 238 8.68 0.62 23.65
N LEU A 239 8.06 0.64 24.82
CA LEU A 239 7.07 1.65 25.24
C LEU A 239 7.73 2.79 26.01
N ASN A 240 7.64 4.00 25.48
CA ASN A 240 8.15 5.23 26.08
C ASN A 240 7.00 6.12 26.52
N VAL A 241 7.06 6.62 27.74
CA VAL A 241 6.09 7.59 28.26
C VAL A 241 6.74 8.96 28.40
N LEU A 242 6.11 9.97 27.83
CA LEU A 242 6.51 11.37 27.91
C LEU A 242 5.72 12.06 29.00
N LEU A 243 6.41 12.42 30.06
CA LEU A 243 5.87 13.18 31.20
C LEU A 243 6.30 14.65 31.12
N GLY A 244 5.53 15.52 31.73
CA GLY A 244 5.87 16.93 31.84
C GLY A 244 4.63 17.78 32.09
N GLU A 245 4.78 18.94 32.69
CA GLU A 245 3.71 19.89 32.93
C GLU A 245 3.11 20.40 31.60
N ARG A 246 1.97 21.05 31.65
CA ARG A 246 1.41 21.72 30.48
C ARG A 246 2.39 22.75 29.93
N SER A 247 2.53 22.81 28.60
CA SER A 247 3.48 23.68 27.92
C SER A 247 4.97 23.43 28.22
N SER A 248 5.32 22.24 28.77
CA SER A 248 6.72 21.83 29.02
C SER A 248 7.48 21.43 27.76
N GLY A 249 6.80 21.27 26.61
CA GLY A 249 7.40 20.90 25.32
C GLY A 249 7.21 19.45 24.89
N LYS A 250 6.24 18.68 25.48
CA LYS A 250 5.95 17.29 25.06
C LYS A 250 5.63 17.19 23.58
N THR A 251 4.63 17.93 23.10
CA THR A 251 4.25 17.96 21.68
C THR A 251 5.40 18.44 20.78
N HIS A 252 6.21 19.40 21.26
CA HIS A 252 7.40 19.83 20.52
C HIS A 252 8.41 18.69 20.35
N LEU A 253 8.66 17.91 21.40
CA LEU A 253 9.54 16.73 21.32
C LEU A 253 8.96 15.68 20.35
N LEU A 254 7.66 15.38 20.41
CA LEU A 254 7.01 14.44 19.48
C LEU A 254 7.14 14.92 18.03
N ASN A 255 6.94 16.21 17.75
CA ASN A 255 7.14 16.77 16.41
C ASN A 255 8.60 16.61 15.94
N LYS A 256 9.58 16.82 16.84
CA LYS A 256 11.01 16.64 16.50
C LYS A 256 11.33 15.16 16.21
N ILE A 257 10.71 14.23 16.92
CA ILE A 257 10.85 12.79 16.64
C ILE A 257 10.25 12.46 15.28
N GLU A 258 9.04 12.96 14.97
CA GLU A 258 8.39 12.76 13.66
C GLU A 258 9.25 13.32 12.51
N GLU A 259 9.76 14.55 12.65
CA GLU A 259 10.61 15.20 11.66
C GLU A 259 11.92 14.42 11.39
N SER A 260 12.48 13.80 12.42
CA SER A 260 13.76 13.10 12.38
C SER A 260 13.67 11.59 12.12
N THR A 261 12.47 11.05 11.97
CA THR A 261 12.25 9.62 11.72
C THR A 261 11.38 9.42 10.49
N LYS A 262 11.87 8.63 9.53
CA LYS A 262 11.07 8.24 8.36
C LYS A 262 9.98 7.25 8.81
N ASN A 263 8.85 7.24 8.08
CA ASN A 263 7.79 6.25 8.25
C ASN A 263 7.22 6.17 9.69
N THR A 264 6.87 7.34 10.25
CA THR A 264 6.30 7.45 11.60
C THR A 264 4.79 7.66 11.53
N LYS A 265 4.03 6.92 12.36
CA LYS A 265 2.61 7.18 12.58
C LYS A 265 2.45 8.11 13.78
N TYR A 266 1.91 9.31 13.56
CA TYR A 266 1.63 10.24 14.65
C TYR A 266 0.12 10.46 14.78
N ILE A 267 -0.42 10.16 15.95
CA ILE A 267 -1.80 10.42 16.34
C ILE A 267 -1.79 11.65 17.26
N ARG A 268 -2.21 12.79 16.73
CA ARG A 268 -2.18 14.08 17.43
C ARG A 268 -3.40 14.23 18.34
N GLN A 269 -3.24 14.93 19.46
CA GLN A 269 -4.30 15.19 20.43
C GLN A 269 -5.60 15.69 19.78
N PHE A 270 -5.51 16.67 18.90
CA PHE A 270 -6.67 17.27 18.25
C PHE A 270 -7.27 16.43 17.11
N GLU A 271 -6.59 15.40 16.65
CA GLU A 271 -7.16 14.43 15.71
C GLU A 271 -8.14 13.46 16.39
N LEU A 272 -8.06 13.36 17.72
CA LEU A 272 -8.93 12.53 18.55
C LEU A 272 -10.13 13.32 19.08
N VAL A 273 -9.94 14.63 19.31
CA VAL A 273 -10.96 15.57 19.78
C VAL A 273 -11.46 16.40 18.60
N GLU A 274 -12.41 15.89 17.86
CA GLU A 274 -13.18 16.77 16.97
C GLU A 274 -14.06 17.69 17.84
N THR A 275 -13.71 18.96 17.89
CA THR A 275 -14.34 20.01 18.73
C THR A 275 -15.81 20.30 18.33
N ASN A 276 -16.34 19.62 17.31
CA ASN A 276 -17.70 19.78 16.84
C ASN A 276 -18.32 18.40 16.53
N GLU A 277 -19.27 17.95 17.37
CA GLU A 277 -19.98 16.67 17.21
C GLU A 277 -20.53 16.47 15.78
N LYS A 278 -21.07 17.54 15.17
CA LYS A 278 -21.58 17.48 13.79
C LYS A 278 -20.48 17.18 12.77
N ARG A 279 -19.30 17.76 12.94
CA ARG A 279 -18.17 17.53 12.03
C ARG A 279 -17.59 16.12 12.19
N SER A 280 -17.55 15.62 13.43
CA SER A 280 -17.17 14.24 13.75
C SER A 280 -18.14 13.24 13.09
N GLU A 281 -19.42 13.52 13.18
CA GLU A 281 -20.47 12.70 12.57
C GLU A 281 -20.39 12.72 11.03
N GLU A 282 -20.17 13.88 10.42
CA GLU A 282 -19.98 14.03 8.98
C GLU A 282 -18.72 13.30 8.49
N THR A 283 -17.61 13.43 9.21
CA THR A 283 -16.35 12.74 8.87
C THR A 283 -16.50 11.22 8.97
N PHE A 284 -17.14 10.74 10.04
CA PHE A 284 -17.41 9.32 10.23
C PHE A 284 -18.33 8.76 9.13
N HIS A 285 -19.42 9.48 8.81
CA HIS A 285 -20.30 9.08 7.71
C HIS A 285 -19.60 9.11 6.36
N THR A 286 -18.71 10.06 6.12
CA THR A 286 -17.92 10.12 4.89
C THR A 286 -16.97 8.94 4.79
N GLN A 287 -16.35 8.53 5.89
CA GLN A 287 -15.49 7.34 5.93
C GLN A 287 -16.29 6.07 5.65
N LEU A 288 -17.44 5.89 6.31
CA LEU A 288 -18.34 4.75 6.04
C LEU A 288 -18.77 4.69 4.58
N GLN A 289 -19.16 5.82 3.99
CA GLN A 289 -19.54 5.90 2.58
C GLN A 289 -18.39 5.55 1.64
N ASN A 290 -17.15 5.90 1.99
CA ASN A 290 -15.97 5.50 1.20
C ASN A 290 -15.73 4.00 1.31
N ASP A 291 -15.81 3.43 2.51
CA ASP A 291 -15.69 1.98 2.73
C ASP A 291 -16.81 1.22 2.00
N GLU A 292 -18.05 1.71 2.03
CA GLU A 292 -19.19 1.17 1.26
C GLU A 292 -18.93 1.22 -0.24
N SER A 293 -18.40 2.33 -0.75
CA SER A 293 -18.12 2.51 -2.18
C SER A 293 -17.03 1.57 -2.66
N LEU A 294 -15.93 1.44 -1.90
CA LEU A 294 -14.82 0.53 -2.23
C LEU A 294 -15.29 -0.94 -2.23
N PHE A 295 -15.96 -1.34 -1.17
CA PHE A 295 -16.47 -2.71 -1.06
C PHE A 295 -17.56 -3.01 -2.11
N SER A 296 -18.44 -2.04 -2.40
CA SER A 296 -19.45 -2.16 -3.46
C SER A 296 -18.81 -2.36 -4.84
N ALA A 297 -17.74 -1.62 -5.14
CA ALA A 297 -17.03 -1.76 -6.41
C ALA A 297 -16.37 -3.13 -6.56
N GLU A 298 -15.80 -3.66 -5.48
CA GLU A 298 -15.19 -4.99 -5.47
C GLU A 298 -16.25 -6.11 -5.55
N TYR A 299 -17.25 -6.08 -4.66
CA TYR A 299 -18.28 -7.11 -4.57
C TYR A 299 -19.16 -7.19 -5.83
N LEU A 300 -19.45 -6.06 -6.47
CA LEU A 300 -20.31 -5.96 -7.65
C LEU A 300 -19.53 -5.93 -8.97
N ALA A 301 -18.23 -6.23 -8.98
CA ALA A 301 -17.40 -6.16 -10.19
C ALA A 301 -17.93 -7.06 -11.32
N GLU A 302 -18.25 -8.31 -11.02
CA GLU A 302 -18.82 -9.26 -11.98
C GLU A 302 -20.22 -8.83 -12.45
N PHE A 303 -21.04 -8.32 -11.52
CA PHE A 303 -22.35 -7.80 -11.85
C PHE A 303 -22.28 -6.56 -12.75
N ASN A 304 -21.27 -5.72 -12.60
CA ASN A 304 -21.03 -4.57 -13.47
C ASN A 304 -20.79 -5.00 -14.94
N GLU A 305 -20.02 -6.07 -15.16
CA GLU A 305 -19.81 -6.58 -16.52
C GLU A 305 -21.13 -7.09 -17.13
N ILE A 306 -21.96 -7.78 -16.34
CA ILE A 306 -23.29 -8.21 -16.80
C ILE A 306 -24.19 -7.00 -17.14
N VAL A 307 -24.14 -5.94 -16.31
CA VAL A 307 -24.91 -4.71 -16.58
C VAL A 307 -24.46 -4.05 -17.89
N LYS A 308 -23.16 -4.00 -18.16
CA LYS A 308 -22.60 -3.47 -19.42
C LYS A 308 -23.10 -4.28 -20.65
N ASP A 309 -23.11 -5.58 -20.54
CA ASP A 309 -23.63 -6.44 -21.62
C ASP A 309 -25.12 -6.19 -21.88
N MET A 310 -25.91 -6.02 -20.82
CA MET A 310 -27.34 -5.74 -20.92
C MET A 310 -27.66 -4.36 -21.54
N LEU A 311 -26.74 -3.38 -21.43
CA LEU A 311 -26.91 -2.06 -22.06
C LEU A 311 -26.90 -2.13 -23.59
N ASN A 312 -26.33 -3.18 -24.20
CA ASN A 312 -26.29 -3.35 -25.63
C ASN A 312 -27.61 -3.89 -26.20
N ILE A 313 -28.49 -4.44 -25.37
CA ILE A 313 -29.78 -4.98 -25.81
C ILE A 313 -30.79 -3.84 -26.05
N ASN A 314 -31.35 -3.79 -27.27
CA ASN A 314 -32.36 -2.79 -27.65
C ASN A 314 -33.72 -3.44 -27.96
N ILE A 315 -34.52 -3.67 -26.91
CA ILE A 315 -35.85 -4.29 -27.02
C ILE A 315 -36.77 -3.58 -28.01
N LEU A 316 -36.72 -2.23 -28.05
CA LEU A 316 -37.59 -1.49 -28.95
C LEU A 316 -37.29 -1.79 -30.41
N ALA A 317 -36.00 -1.87 -30.76
CA ALA A 317 -35.57 -2.26 -32.10
C ALA A 317 -35.93 -3.72 -32.38
N THR A 318 -35.66 -4.64 -31.44
CA THR A 318 -35.98 -6.05 -31.58
C THR A 318 -37.47 -6.28 -31.75
N ASN A 319 -38.34 -5.65 -30.90
CA ASN A 319 -39.79 -5.76 -31.04
C ASN A 319 -40.31 -5.15 -32.35
N LYS A 320 -39.72 -4.05 -32.84
CA LYS A 320 -40.05 -3.46 -34.10
C LYS A 320 -39.74 -4.44 -35.27
N THR A 321 -38.56 -5.03 -35.24
CA THR A 321 -38.11 -6.03 -36.24
C THR A 321 -39.05 -7.24 -36.22
N VAL A 322 -39.43 -7.77 -35.07
CA VAL A 322 -40.39 -8.86 -34.92
C VAL A 322 -41.75 -8.49 -35.52
N ASN A 323 -42.26 -7.30 -35.21
CA ASN A 323 -43.54 -6.84 -35.74
C ASN A 323 -43.50 -6.64 -37.27
N GLU A 324 -42.43 -6.10 -37.80
CA GLU A 324 -42.19 -5.98 -39.24
C GLU A 324 -42.15 -7.36 -39.91
N TYR A 325 -41.50 -8.33 -39.29
CA TYR A 325 -41.49 -9.72 -39.76
C TYR A 325 -42.89 -10.32 -39.77
N VAL A 326 -43.65 -10.24 -38.68
CA VAL A 326 -45.01 -10.76 -38.59
C VAL A 326 -45.93 -10.09 -39.63
N GLN A 327 -45.84 -8.75 -39.81
CA GLN A 327 -46.57 -8.06 -40.84
C GLN A 327 -46.17 -8.52 -42.24
N SER A 328 -44.91 -8.78 -42.51
CA SER A 328 -44.44 -9.29 -43.78
C SER A 328 -44.99 -10.69 -44.10
N LEU A 329 -45.06 -11.55 -43.05
CA LEU A 329 -45.69 -12.87 -43.16
C LEU A 329 -47.16 -12.81 -43.49
N VAL A 330 -47.92 -11.94 -42.79
CA VAL A 330 -49.35 -11.74 -43.01
C VAL A 330 -49.60 -11.24 -44.45
N LYS A 331 -48.86 -10.23 -44.89
CA LYS A 331 -48.96 -9.71 -46.25
C LYS A 331 -48.60 -10.71 -47.36
N ASN A 332 -47.57 -11.54 -47.05
CA ASN A 332 -47.20 -12.62 -47.96
C ASN A 332 -48.26 -13.68 -48.04
N ALA A 333 -48.87 -14.08 -46.90
CA ALA A 333 -49.98 -15.02 -46.84
C ALA A 333 -51.22 -14.49 -47.62
N GLU A 334 -51.63 -13.25 -47.37
CA GLU A 334 -52.72 -12.58 -48.11
C GLU A 334 -52.47 -12.51 -49.61
N SER A 335 -51.24 -12.21 -50.03
CA SER A 335 -50.85 -12.15 -51.45
C SER A 335 -50.81 -13.52 -52.08
N THR A 336 -50.49 -14.57 -51.30
CA THR A 336 -50.46 -15.96 -51.78
C THR A 336 -51.88 -16.54 -51.92
N GLU A 337 -52.79 -16.18 -51.03
CA GLU A 337 -54.21 -16.58 -51.06
C GLU A 337 -54.94 -16.01 -52.28
N LYS A 338 -54.56 -14.79 -52.71
CA LYS A 338 -55.11 -14.14 -53.87
C LYS A 338 -54.57 -14.65 -55.25
N LYS A 339 -53.61 -15.57 -55.25
CA LYS A 339 -52.96 -16.09 -56.46
C LYS A 339 -53.65 -17.35 -57.00
N ASP A 340 -53.78 -17.40 -58.28
CA ASP A 340 -54.24 -18.62 -59.01
C ASP A 340 -53.24 -19.77 -58.78
N ALA A 341 -53.78 -21.00 -58.73
CA ALA A 341 -53.00 -22.24 -58.41
C ALA A 341 -51.80 -22.43 -59.36
N PHE A 342 -51.79 -21.90 -60.55
CA PHE A 342 -50.68 -21.96 -61.53
C PHE A 342 -49.55 -20.98 -61.25
N ALA A 343 -49.75 -19.95 -60.41
CA ALA A 343 -48.72 -18.94 -60.06
C ALA A 343 -47.87 -19.34 -58.79
N LYS A 344 -48.12 -20.50 -58.19
CA LYS A 344 -47.48 -20.95 -56.96
C LYS A 344 -46.21 -21.78 -57.17
N SER A 345 -45.43 -21.55 -58.21
CA SER A 345 -44.14 -22.21 -58.33
C SER A 345 -43.09 -21.61 -57.42
N ALA A 346 -42.42 -22.45 -56.60
CA ALA A 346 -41.25 -22.05 -55.84
C ALA A 346 -40.10 -21.78 -56.86
N LEU A 347 -39.75 -20.49 -57.04
CA LEU A 347 -38.80 -20.07 -58.02
C LEU A 347 -37.34 -20.40 -57.67
N PHE A 348 -37.02 -20.55 -56.42
CA PHE A 348 -35.68 -20.83 -55.91
C PHE A 348 -35.71 -21.23 -54.43
N SER A 349 -35.25 -22.43 -54.11
CA SER A 349 -35.35 -22.99 -52.75
C SER A 349 -33.99 -23.34 -52.12
N GLU A 350 -32.92 -22.80 -52.66
CA GLU A 350 -31.58 -23.10 -52.14
C GLU A 350 -31.39 -22.59 -50.73
N GLU A 351 -30.92 -23.48 -49.85
CA GLU A 351 -30.58 -23.16 -48.48
C GLU A 351 -29.19 -22.53 -48.37
N LYS A 352 -29.03 -21.59 -47.48
CA LYS A 352 -27.72 -20.97 -47.21
C LYS A 352 -26.79 -21.94 -46.47
N PHE A 353 -25.52 -21.90 -46.82
CA PHE A 353 -24.48 -22.69 -46.17
C PHE A 353 -24.30 -22.24 -44.72
N LYS A 354 -24.29 -23.19 -43.79
CA LYS A 354 -23.97 -22.90 -42.37
C LYS A 354 -22.48 -22.65 -42.20
N LEU A 355 -22.13 -21.58 -41.55
CA LEU A 355 -20.76 -21.26 -41.17
C LEU A 355 -20.39 -22.09 -39.94
N LYS A 356 -19.14 -22.50 -39.84
CA LYS A 356 -18.61 -23.17 -38.70
C LYS A 356 -18.14 -22.15 -37.65
N ASP A 357 -18.48 -22.35 -36.39
CA ASP A 357 -17.98 -21.55 -35.29
C ASP A 357 -16.49 -21.85 -35.08
N LEU A 358 -15.70 -20.79 -34.88
CA LEU A 358 -14.26 -20.83 -34.65
C LEU A 358 -13.88 -20.51 -33.20
N SER A 359 -14.81 -20.12 -32.38
CA SER A 359 -14.57 -19.65 -31.00
C SER A 359 -13.79 -20.66 -30.15
N THR A 360 -14.24 -21.92 -30.16
CA THR A 360 -13.56 -23.00 -29.41
C THR A 360 -12.13 -23.25 -29.91
N LEU A 361 -11.90 -23.13 -31.20
CA LEU A 361 -10.57 -23.32 -31.79
C LEU A 361 -9.65 -22.16 -31.50
N GLU A 362 -10.16 -20.92 -31.46
CA GLU A 362 -9.43 -19.74 -31.04
C GLU A 362 -9.04 -19.81 -29.56
N GLU A 363 -9.94 -20.29 -28.70
CA GLU A 363 -9.64 -20.52 -27.26
C GLU A 363 -8.53 -21.56 -27.08
N LEU A 364 -8.57 -22.67 -27.85
CA LEU A 364 -7.51 -23.68 -27.80
C LEU A 364 -6.15 -23.15 -28.29
N ILE A 365 -6.14 -22.31 -29.33
CA ILE A 365 -4.92 -21.65 -29.81
C ILE A 365 -4.35 -20.73 -28.71
N LYS A 366 -5.18 -19.88 -28.08
CA LYS A 366 -4.78 -18.98 -27.02
C LYS A 366 -4.28 -19.76 -25.79
N ALA A 367 -4.97 -20.82 -25.38
CA ALA A 367 -4.57 -21.65 -24.25
C ALA A 367 -3.21 -22.32 -24.50
N THR A 368 -2.99 -22.88 -25.70
CA THR A 368 -1.71 -23.50 -26.07
C THR A 368 -0.58 -22.46 -26.10
N GLN A 369 -0.86 -21.26 -26.58
CA GLN A 369 0.10 -20.15 -26.62
C GLN A 369 0.46 -19.67 -25.21
N ILE A 370 -0.52 -19.53 -24.31
CA ILE A 370 -0.30 -19.17 -22.91
C ILE A 370 0.62 -20.19 -22.23
N ILE A 371 0.44 -21.49 -22.49
CA ILE A 371 1.31 -22.54 -21.94
C ILE A 371 2.73 -22.43 -22.48
N LEU A 372 2.90 -22.16 -23.79
CA LEU A 372 4.19 -22.02 -24.44
C LEU A 372 4.98 -20.78 -23.97
N ASP A 373 4.29 -19.67 -23.73
CA ASP A 373 4.88 -18.38 -23.36
C ASP A 373 5.04 -18.22 -21.85
N ASN A 374 4.58 -19.21 -21.05
CA ASN A 374 4.68 -19.15 -19.60
C ASN A 374 6.11 -19.46 -19.13
N ASN A 375 6.79 -18.44 -18.59
CA ASN A 375 8.15 -18.57 -18.04
C ASN A 375 8.15 -18.91 -16.53
N GLU A 376 7.09 -18.58 -15.81
CA GLU A 376 7.00 -18.76 -14.36
C GLU A 376 6.92 -20.26 -13.96
N TYR A 377 6.18 -21.05 -14.72
CA TYR A 377 5.98 -22.49 -14.48
C TYR A 377 6.65 -23.37 -15.57
N SER A 378 7.65 -22.83 -16.27
CA SER A 378 8.32 -23.53 -17.39
C SER A 378 8.90 -24.88 -16.98
N THR A 379 9.49 -24.99 -15.80
CA THR A 379 10.06 -26.24 -15.27
C THR A 379 9.02 -27.34 -15.14
N ILE A 380 7.81 -27.03 -14.63
CA ILE A 380 6.72 -27.99 -14.47
C ILE A 380 6.17 -28.40 -15.85
N ILE A 381 6.07 -27.43 -16.77
CA ILE A 381 5.55 -27.67 -18.11
C ILE A 381 6.52 -28.55 -18.90
N ASP A 382 7.83 -28.26 -18.86
CA ASP A 382 8.89 -28.97 -19.60
C ASP A 382 9.14 -30.38 -19.07
N GLU A 383 8.82 -30.67 -17.80
CA GLU A 383 8.85 -32.02 -17.20
C GLU A 383 7.76 -32.96 -17.76
N VAL A 384 6.60 -32.43 -18.17
CA VAL A 384 5.42 -33.23 -18.57
C VAL A 384 5.20 -33.19 -20.07
N LEU A 385 5.50 -32.06 -20.74
CA LEU A 385 5.25 -31.83 -22.15
C LEU A 385 6.50 -31.31 -22.86
N GLU A 386 6.92 -31.99 -23.92
CA GLU A 386 8.02 -31.51 -24.76
C GLU A 386 7.59 -30.23 -25.49
N ARG A 387 8.35 -29.17 -25.39
CA ARG A 387 8.07 -27.87 -26.01
C ARG A 387 7.83 -27.97 -27.52
N LYS A 388 8.57 -28.84 -28.20
CA LYS A 388 8.39 -29.13 -29.62
C LYS A 388 7.00 -29.72 -29.97
N GLN A 389 6.43 -30.52 -29.08
CA GLN A 389 5.09 -31.09 -29.26
C GLN A 389 4.02 -30.04 -29.10
N LEU A 390 4.19 -29.10 -28.16
CA LEU A 390 3.30 -27.95 -27.98
C LEU A 390 3.36 -26.99 -29.18
N GLU A 391 4.54 -26.72 -29.71
CA GLU A 391 4.71 -25.91 -30.92
C GLU A 391 4.05 -26.59 -32.14
N GLU A 392 4.22 -27.91 -32.29
CA GLU A 392 3.56 -28.66 -33.36
C GLU A 392 2.04 -28.65 -33.20
N LEU A 393 1.54 -28.82 -31.97
CA LEU A 393 0.11 -28.70 -31.69
C LEU A 393 -0.43 -27.32 -32.08
N LEU A 394 0.23 -26.24 -31.65
CA LEU A 394 -0.14 -24.87 -31.99
C LEU A 394 -0.18 -24.65 -33.50
N LEU A 395 0.84 -25.11 -34.21
CA LEU A 395 0.88 -25.01 -35.68
C LEU A 395 -0.25 -25.80 -36.37
N ARG A 396 -0.61 -26.97 -35.83
CA ARG A 396 -1.75 -27.75 -36.36
C ARG A 396 -3.08 -27.05 -36.11
N LEU A 397 -3.29 -26.49 -34.91
CA LEU A 397 -4.49 -25.73 -34.59
C LEU A 397 -4.62 -24.48 -35.47
N ILE A 398 -3.54 -23.73 -35.67
CA ILE A 398 -3.51 -22.56 -36.57
C ILE A 398 -3.80 -22.96 -38.03
N LYS A 399 -3.25 -24.07 -38.52
CA LYS A 399 -3.54 -24.58 -39.86
C LYS A 399 -5.01 -24.93 -40.03
N GLU A 400 -5.60 -25.58 -39.01
CA GLU A 400 -7.02 -25.95 -39.06
C GLU A 400 -7.91 -24.71 -38.95
N HIS A 401 -7.57 -23.73 -38.11
CA HIS A 401 -8.26 -22.45 -38.07
C HIS A 401 -8.26 -21.74 -39.40
N ARG A 402 -7.09 -21.67 -40.07
CA ARG A 402 -6.98 -21.10 -41.41
C ARG A 402 -7.83 -21.84 -42.43
N ARG A 403 -7.84 -23.19 -42.39
CA ARG A 403 -8.65 -24.01 -43.30
C ARG A 403 -10.14 -23.74 -43.15
N ILE A 404 -10.63 -23.73 -41.90
CA ILE A 404 -12.06 -23.48 -41.62
C ILE A 404 -12.43 -22.01 -41.92
N SER A 405 -11.56 -21.06 -41.61
CA SER A 405 -11.76 -19.64 -41.91
C SER A 405 -11.89 -19.41 -43.42
N LEU A 406 -11.04 -20.05 -44.23
CA LEU A 406 -11.14 -19.99 -45.70
C LEU A 406 -12.44 -20.62 -46.19
N GLU A 407 -12.83 -21.79 -45.64
CA GLU A 407 -14.09 -22.45 -45.95
C GLU A 407 -15.29 -21.55 -45.63
N ASN A 408 -15.26 -20.87 -44.46
CA ASN A 408 -16.30 -19.93 -44.07
C ASN A 408 -16.39 -18.72 -45.03
N VAL A 409 -15.26 -18.15 -45.45
CA VAL A 409 -15.23 -17.03 -46.40
C VAL A 409 -15.84 -17.46 -47.76
N ILE A 410 -15.54 -18.68 -48.24
CA ILE A 410 -16.14 -19.21 -49.48
C ILE A 410 -17.65 -19.38 -49.33
N LYS A 411 -18.11 -19.97 -48.21
CA LYS A 411 -19.52 -20.15 -47.89
C LYS A 411 -20.26 -18.80 -47.76
N GLU A 412 -19.65 -17.81 -47.14
CA GLU A 412 -20.20 -16.47 -47.00
C GLU A 412 -20.37 -15.78 -48.34
N LYS A 413 -19.37 -15.89 -49.24
CA LYS A 413 -19.48 -15.40 -50.63
C LYS A 413 -20.58 -16.13 -51.41
N ALA A 414 -20.66 -17.46 -51.27
CA ALA A 414 -21.73 -18.24 -51.88
C ALA A 414 -23.11 -17.81 -51.36
N ASN A 415 -23.27 -17.64 -50.06
CA ASN A 415 -24.50 -17.15 -49.43
C ASN A 415 -24.89 -15.75 -49.94
N THR A 416 -23.89 -14.88 -50.16
CA THR A 416 -24.11 -13.56 -50.73
C THR A 416 -24.63 -13.64 -52.15
N ILE A 417 -24.06 -14.51 -52.98
CA ILE A 417 -24.53 -14.75 -54.37
C ILE A 417 -25.97 -15.31 -54.35
N ILE A 418 -26.24 -16.33 -53.53
CA ILE A 418 -27.59 -16.90 -53.35
C ILE A 418 -28.60 -15.80 -52.98
N SER A 419 -28.23 -14.95 -51.98
CA SER A 419 -29.08 -13.84 -51.52
C SER A 419 -29.34 -12.82 -52.65
N ASN A 420 -28.33 -12.49 -53.44
CA ASN A 420 -28.47 -11.55 -54.56
C ASN A 420 -29.37 -12.13 -55.65
N VAL A 421 -29.20 -13.42 -56.01
CA VAL A 421 -30.06 -14.12 -56.98
C VAL A 421 -31.51 -14.17 -56.47
N GLN A 422 -31.72 -14.55 -55.22
CA GLN A 422 -33.06 -14.55 -54.62
C GLN A 422 -33.70 -13.15 -54.62
N SER A 423 -32.92 -12.10 -54.39
CA SER A 423 -33.37 -10.71 -54.40
C SER A 423 -33.79 -10.29 -55.84
N GLU A 424 -32.97 -10.57 -56.84
CA GLU A 424 -33.28 -10.26 -58.23
C GLU A 424 -34.51 -11.02 -58.73
N LEU A 425 -34.64 -12.30 -58.40
CA LEU A 425 -35.83 -13.10 -58.74
C LEU A 425 -37.08 -12.58 -58.02
N SER A 426 -36.96 -12.14 -56.75
CA SER A 426 -38.10 -11.60 -56.01
C SER A 426 -38.61 -10.28 -56.56
N LEU A 427 -37.74 -9.45 -57.15
CA LEU A 427 -38.10 -8.20 -57.82
C LEU A 427 -38.95 -8.43 -59.10
N LYS A 428 -38.79 -9.60 -59.75
CA LYS A 428 -39.49 -9.98 -60.95
C LYS A 428 -40.78 -10.79 -60.68
N THR A 429 -41.04 -11.14 -59.43
CA THR A 429 -42.23 -11.86 -59.03
C THR A 429 -43.18 -10.93 -58.26
N THR A 430 -44.48 -11.10 -58.42
CA THR A 430 -45.51 -10.27 -57.74
C THR A 430 -45.73 -10.68 -56.25
N THR A 431 -44.90 -11.60 -55.71
CA THR A 431 -44.95 -11.99 -54.30
C THR A 431 -44.16 -11.04 -53.43
N GLN A 432 -44.76 -10.53 -52.34
CA GLN A 432 -44.06 -9.73 -51.35
C GLN A 432 -43.00 -10.57 -50.64
N ARG A 433 -41.79 -10.02 -50.47
CA ARG A 433 -40.70 -10.66 -49.77
C ARG A 433 -40.99 -10.70 -48.31
N ILE A 434 -40.80 -11.85 -47.65
CA ILE A 434 -40.78 -11.98 -46.20
C ILE A 434 -39.46 -11.38 -45.73
N ILE A 435 -39.53 -10.55 -44.71
CA ILE A 435 -38.33 -10.00 -44.05
C ILE A 435 -37.67 -11.14 -43.24
N ASP A 436 -36.42 -11.41 -43.51
CA ASP A 436 -35.66 -12.43 -42.78
C ASP A 436 -35.17 -11.86 -41.46
N ILE A 437 -35.41 -12.60 -40.35
CA ILE A 437 -34.95 -12.20 -39.00
C ILE A 437 -34.24 -13.37 -38.30
N ASP A 438 -33.25 -13.06 -37.50
CA ASP A 438 -32.59 -14.03 -36.63
C ASP A 438 -33.37 -14.26 -35.34
N LEU A 439 -34.27 -15.27 -35.41
CA LEU A 439 -35.07 -15.67 -34.23
C LEU A 439 -34.19 -16.25 -33.11
N GLY A 440 -33.03 -16.83 -33.44
CA GLY A 440 -32.09 -17.37 -32.47
C GLY A 440 -31.50 -16.26 -31.61
N MET A 441 -31.02 -15.18 -32.24
CA MET A 441 -30.51 -13.99 -31.53
C MET A 441 -31.58 -13.35 -30.64
N ILE A 442 -32.82 -13.23 -31.14
CA ILE A 442 -33.93 -12.66 -30.36
C ILE A 442 -34.23 -13.51 -29.14
N ALA A 443 -34.27 -14.83 -29.29
CA ALA A 443 -34.49 -15.77 -28.17
C ALA A 443 -33.36 -15.70 -27.15
N GLU A 444 -32.12 -15.57 -27.62
CA GLU A 444 -30.95 -15.42 -26.72
C GLU A 444 -31.02 -14.12 -25.91
N GLU A 445 -31.36 -12.98 -26.57
CA GLU A 445 -31.55 -11.71 -25.87
C GLU A 445 -32.64 -11.80 -24.79
N GLN A 446 -33.77 -12.45 -25.08
CA GLN A 446 -34.83 -12.65 -24.10
C GLN A 446 -34.37 -13.53 -22.91
N LEU A 447 -33.63 -14.61 -23.18
CA LEU A 447 -33.06 -15.46 -22.13
C LEU A 447 -32.05 -14.71 -21.27
N LYS A 448 -31.20 -13.88 -21.87
CA LYS A 448 -30.26 -13.00 -21.14
C LYS A 448 -31.00 -12.05 -20.21
N MET A 449 -32.08 -11.42 -20.71
CA MET A 449 -32.90 -10.53 -19.90
C MET A 449 -33.57 -11.25 -18.72
N GLN A 450 -34.14 -12.43 -18.97
CA GLN A 450 -34.77 -13.21 -17.92
C GLN A 450 -33.75 -13.60 -16.84
N LYS A 451 -32.58 -14.11 -17.24
CA LYS A 451 -31.48 -14.45 -16.31
C LYS A 451 -30.98 -13.23 -15.53
N PHE A 452 -30.84 -12.08 -16.20
CA PHE A 452 -30.47 -10.81 -15.56
C PHE A 452 -31.49 -10.41 -14.46
N ASN A 453 -32.79 -10.49 -14.79
CA ASN A 453 -33.84 -10.20 -13.84
C ASN A 453 -33.82 -11.14 -12.62
N GLU A 454 -33.61 -12.45 -12.84
CA GLU A 454 -33.52 -13.43 -11.77
C GLU A 454 -32.27 -13.23 -10.91
N LEU A 455 -31.11 -13.00 -11.53
CA LEU A 455 -29.84 -12.73 -10.83
C LEU A 455 -29.95 -11.47 -9.98
N THR A 456 -30.48 -10.38 -10.56
CA THR A 456 -30.64 -9.13 -9.83
C THR A 456 -31.58 -9.26 -8.64
N LYS A 457 -32.69 -9.99 -8.79
CA LYS A 457 -33.62 -10.27 -7.67
C LYS A 457 -32.95 -11.09 -6.54
N LYS A 458 -32.07 -12.05 -6.88
CA LYS A 458 -31.27 -12.76 -5.88
C LYS A 458 -30.27 -11.83 -5.19
N LEU A 459 -29.62 -10.96 -5.97
CA LEU A 459 -28.66 -9.99 -5.45
C LEU A 459 -29.33 -8.99 -4.48
N GLN A 460 -30.60 -8.65 -4.73
CA GLN A 460 -31.40 -7.73 -3.90
C GLN A 460 -31.93 -8.36 -2.60
N GLN A 461 -31.69 -9.65 -2.34
CA GLN A 461 -32.07 -10.28 -1.07
C GLN A 461 -31.18 -9.74 0.06
N ASP A 462 -31.79 -9.55 1.23
CA ASP A 462 -31.10 -9.11 2.42
C ASP A 462 -30.14 -10.20 2.89
N GLU A 463 -28.84 -9.86 3.00
CA GLU A 463 -27.81 -10.81 3.38
C GLU A 463 -26.65 -10.09 4.05
N ILE A 464 -26.09 -10.71 5.09
CA ILE A 464 -24.84 -10.29 5.69
C ILE A 464 -23.70 -10.89 4.88
N LEU A 465 -22.85 -10.04 4.29
CA LEU A 465 -21.78 -10.45 3.40
C LEU A 465 -20.47 -10.72 4.16
N ASP A 466 -20.22 -9.92 5.20
CA ASP A 466 -18.98 -10.01 5.99
C ASP A 466 -19.21 -9.43 7.39
N GLU A 467 -18.61 -10.05 8.40
CA GLU A 467 -18.57 -9.54 9.77
C GLU A 467 -17.14 -9.65 10.31
N LYS A 468 -16.53 -8.51 10.59
CA LYS A 468 -15.21 -8.44 11.22
C LYS A 468 -15.34 -7.86 12.62
N GLN A 469 -14.84 -8.59 13.62
CA GLN A 469 -14.76 -8.09 14.97
C GLN A 469 -13.46 -7.31 15.19
N ILE A 470 -13.58 -6.07 15.65
CA ILE A 470 -12.48 -5.20 16.06
C ILE A 470 -12.71 -4.85 17.52
N TYR A 471 -12.07 -5.59 18.43
CA TYR A 471 -12.31 -5.50 19.88
C TYR A 471 -13.79 -5.67 20.25
N ASP A 472 -14.40 -4.65 20.84
CA ASP A 472 -15.82 -4.64 21.23
C ASP A 472 -16.75 -4.13 20.12
N PHE A 473 -16.22 -3.92 18.92
CA PHE A 473 -16.98 -3.45 17.77
C PHE A 473 -17.07 -4.52 16.69
N THR A 474 -18.22 -4.60 16.06
CA THR A 474 -18.46 -5.46 14.89
C THR A 474 -18.66 -4.57 13.67
N VAL A 475 -17.80 -4.70 12.69
CA VAL A 475 -17.97 -4.10 11.36
C VAL A 475 -18.75 -5.08 10.50
N ARG A 476 -20.01 -4.76 10.24
CA ARG A 476 -20.91 -5.60 9.43
C ARG A 476 -21.09 -5.01 8.06
N LYS A 477 -20.83 -5.80 7.03
CA LYS A 477 -21.13 -5.48 5.64
C LYS A 477 -22.35 -6.28 5.22
N SER A 478 -23.39 -5.61 4.75
CA SER A 478 -24.63 -6.23 4.32
C SER A 478 -25.09 -5.69 2.98
N LYS A 479 -25.93 -6.46 2.30
CA LYS A 479 -26.62 -6.02 1.09
C LYS A 479 -28.13 -6.09 1.29
N ARG A 480 -28.85 -5.17 0.66
CA ARG A 480 -30.30 -5.15 0.60
C ARG A 480 -30.81 -4.39 -0.60
N LYS A 481 -32.12 -4.53 -0.87
CA LYS A 481 -32.78 -3.66 -1.86
C LYS A 481 -32.88 -2.23 -1.36
N PHE A 482 -32.95 -1.27 -2.26
CA PHE A 482 -33.30 0.10 -1.93
C PHE A 482 -34.77 0.18 -1.49
N ALA A 483 -35.04 0.81 -0.35
CA ALA A 483 -36.39 0.95 0.17
C ALA A 483 -37.18 2.08 -0.52
N ASN A 484 -36.50 3.11 -0.98
CA ASN A 484 -37.13 4.30 -1.57
C ASN A 484 -36.18 5.08 -2.51
N PRO A 485 -36.70 6.00 -3.34
CA PRO A 485 -35.91 6.81 -4.25
C PRO A 485 -34.86 7.72 -3.57
N ARG A 486 -35.07 8.09 -2.31
CA ARG A 486 -34.14 8.96 -1.56
C ARG A 486 -32.85 8.23 -1.24
N GLU A 487 -32.91 6.96 -0.87
CA GLU A 487 -31.70 6.15 -0.65
C GLU A 487 -30.84 6.04 -1.91
N MET A 488 -31.46 5.91 -3.09
CA MET A 488 -30.71 5.92 -4.36
C MET A 488 -30.09 7.29 -4.64
N LEU A 489 -30.79 8.38 -4.30
CA LEU A 489 -30.27 9.74 -4.45
C LEU A 489 -29.06 9.98 -3.56
N ASP A 490 -29.12 9.52 -2.31
CA ASP A 490 -28.01 9.62 -1.35
C ASP A 490 -26.77 8.87 -1.87
N GLN A 491 -26.96 7.72 -2.52
CA GLN A 491 -25.87 6.95 -3.14
C GLN A 491 -25.28 7.63 -4.38
N ALA A 492 -26.13 8.27 -5.18
CA ALA A 492 -25.71 8.93 -6.43
C ALA A 492 -24.86 10.18 -6.20
N LYS A 493 -24.94 10.81 -5.00
CA LYS A 493 -24.29 12.10 -4.67
C LYS A 493 -24.55 13.21 -5.70
N MET A 494 -25.60 13.07 -6.50
CA MET A 494 -26.00 14.00 -7.58
C MET A 494 -27.46 14.40 -7.44
N LYS A 495 -27.84 15.57 -7.97
CA LYS A 495 -29.25 16.03 -8.00
C LYS A 495 -30.00 15.39 -9.18
N ILE A 496 -30.46 14.15 -9.01
CA ILE A 496 -31.21 13.38 -9.99
C ILE A 496 -32.58 13.01 -9.38
N ARG A 497 -33.65 13.03 -10.19
CA ARG A 497 -34.97 12.59 -9.74
C ARG A 497 -35.15 11.08 -9.94
N PHE A 498 -34.79 10.30 -8.94
CA PHE A 498 -35.02 8.84 -8.96
C PHE A 498 -36.48 8.45 -8.78
N SER A 499 -37.33 9.34 -8.26
CA SER A 499 -38.79 9.10 -8.11
C SER A 499 -39.49 8.74 -9.41
N GLU A 500 -38.96 9.19 -10.55
CA GLU A 500 -39.57 8.90 -11.87
C GLU A 500 -39.22 7.49 -12.39
N ILE A 501 -38.09 6.97 -12.00
CA ILE A 501 -37.54 5.66 -12.48
C ILE A 501 -37.73 4.55 -11.46
N PHE A 502 -37.87 4.87 -10.17
CA PHE A 502 -37.99 3.88 -9.08
C PHE A 502 -39.20 2.94 -9.24
N PRO A 503 -40.36 3.33 -9.80
CA PRO A 503 -41.43 2.35 -10.04
C PRO A 503 -41.05 1.15 -10.91
N ALA A 504 -40.02 1.31 -11.77
CA ALA A 504 -39.49 0.21 -12.57
C ALA A 504 -38.47 -0.68 -11.81
N TYR A 505 -38.07 -0.32 -10.58
CA TYR A 505 -37.06 -1.02 -9.80
C TYR A 505 -37.38 -2.50 -9.53
N SER A 506 -38.68 -2.84 -9.52
CA SER A 506 -39.16 -4.24 -9.37
C SER A 506 -38.85 -5.12 -10.57
N VAL A 507 -38.62 -4.52 -11.77
CA VAL A 507 -38.25 -5.22 -13.01
C VAL A 507 -36.86 -4.72 -13.43
N PRO A 508 -35.80 -5.42 -13.07
CA PRO A 508 -34.41 -4.94 -13.20
C PRO A 508 -34.02 -4.47 -14.60
N PHE A 509 -34.44 -5.16 -15.63
CA PHE A 509 -34.11 -4.76 -17.00
C PHE A 509 -34.81 -3.46 -17.41
N ASP A 510 -36.09 -3.28 -17.07
CA ASP A 510 -36.82 -2.03 -17.35
C ASP A 510 -36.23 -0.87 -16.56
N PHE A 511 -35.77 -1.15 -15.34
CA PHE A 511 -35.06 -0.18 -14.51
C PHE A 511 -33.74 0.24 -15.15
N LEU A 512 -32.96 -0.72 -15.71
CA LEU A 512 -31.73 -0.43 -16.45
C LEU A 512 -31.97 0.46 -17.67
N GLN A 513 -33.04 0.22 -18.44
CA GLN A 513 -33.39 1.05 -19.58
C GLN A 513 -33.78 2.48 -19.17
N LYS A 514 -34.46 2.62 -18.03
CA LYS A 514 -34.77 3.93 -17.48
C LYS A 514 -33.56 4.66 -16.92
N LEU A 515 -32.56 3.94 -16.33
CA LEU A 515 -31.28 4.52 -15.94
C LEU A 515 -30.55 5.07 -17.17
N LYS A 516 -30.51 4.29 -18.27
CA LYS A 516 -29.88 4.69 -19.54
C LYS A 516 -30.51 5.97 -20.13
N SER A 517 -31.80 6.22 -19.88
CA SER A 517 -32.49 7.43 -20.35
C SER A 517 -32.10 8.71 -19.58
N LYS A 518 -31.32 8.61 -18.51
CA LYS A 518 -30.88 9.74 -17.68
C LYS A 518 -29.45 10.14 -18.05
N GLU A 519 -29.30 11.13 -18.92
CA GLU A 519 -28.00 11.62 -19.43
C GLU A 519 -26.97 12.03 -18.35
N LYS A 520 -27.44 12.34 -17.15
CA LYS A 520 -26.57 12.76 -16.03
C LYS A 520 -25.92 11.60 -15.27
N LEU A 521 -26.34 10.36 -15.52
CA LEU A 521 -25.77 9.18 -14.88
C LEU A 521 -24.71 8.56 -15.77
N GLU A 522 -23.55 8.30 -15.21
CA GLU A 522 -22.50 7.57 -15.92
C GLU A 522 -22.85 6.07 -16.00
N THR A 523 -22.77 5.51 -17.19
CA THR A 523 -23.06 4.09 -17.44
C THR A 523 -22.19 3.16 -16.61
N ALA A 524 -20.96 3.58 -16.30
CA ALA A 524 -20.02 2.85 -15.46
C ALA A 524 -20.53 2.66 -14.01
N ASP A 525 -21.46 3.49 -13.55
CA ASP A 525 -21.99 3.47 -12.18
C ASP A 525 -23.38 2.81 -12.05
N PHE A 526 -23.98 2.36 -13.16
CA PHE A 526 -25.35 1.83 -13.13
C PHE A 526 -25.52 0.63 -12.19
N TYR A 527 -24.54 -0.23 -12.10
CA TYR A 527 -24.56 -1.40 -11.22
C TYR A 527 -24.83 -1.06 -9.75
N LYS A 528 -24.38 0.13 -9.28
CA LYS A 528 -24.53 0.60 -7.90
C LYS A 528 -26.00 0.89 -7.51
N TYR A 529 -26.89 1.05 -8.48
CA TYR A 529 -28.30 1.38 -8.23
C TYR A 529 -29.23 0.18 -8.14
N PHE A 530 -28.71 -1.04 -8.32
CA PHE A 530 -29.51 -2.26 -8.23
C PHE A 530 -29.62 -2.82 -6.82
N VAL A 531 -28.57 -2.68 -6.02
CA VAL A 531 -28.48 -3.20 -4.65
C VAL A 531 -27.77 -2.19 -3.77
N LYS A 532 -28.28 -2.00 -2.56
CA LYS A 532 -27.65 -1.16 -1.56
C LYS A 532 -26.67 -2.02 -0.77
N ILE A 533 -25.39 -1.67 -0.82
CA ILE A 533 -24.38 -2.17 0.10
C ILE A 533 -24.32 -1.22 1.28
N GLN A 534 -24.26 -1.76 2.47
CA GLN A 534 -24.25 -0.99 3.72
C GLN A 534 -23.14 -1.52 4.62
N VAL A 535 -22.34 -0.61 5.17
CA VAL A 535 -21.34 -0.90 6.20
C VAL A 535 -21.81 -0.29 7.50
N GLU A 536 -21.97 -1.11 8.53
CA GLU A 536 -22.41 -0.69 9.85
C GLU A 536 -21.36 -1.02 10.88
N ILE A 537 -21.15 -0.11 11.82
CA ILE A 537 -20.32 -0.36 12.99
C ILE A 537 -21.26 -0.51 14.18
N LEU A 538 -21.19 -1.69 14.80
CA LEU A 538 -22.04 -2.09 15.91
C LEU A 538 -21.18 -2.24 17.16
N ASN A 539 -21.74 -1.90 18.31
CA ASN A 539 -21.13 -2.14 19.60
C ASN A 539 -21.31 -3.62 20.05
N LYS A 540 -20.78 -3.99 21.22
CA LYS A 540 -20.89 -5.34 21.78
C LYS A 540 -22.33 -5.87 21.92
N ASP A 541 -23.32 -4.98 21.98
CA ASP A 541 -24.74 -5.32 22.05
C ASP A 541 -25.39 -5.38 20.65
N LEU A 542 -24.60 -5.36 19.58
CA LEU A 542 -25.01 -5.32 18.17
C LEU A 542 -25.93 -4.13 17.84
N LYS A 543 -25.77 -2.99 18.53
CA LYS A 543 -26.46 -1.74 18.28
C LYS A 543 -25.52 -0.73 17.59
N PRO A 544 -26.04 0.21 16.82
CA PRO A 544 -25.23 1.30 16.24
C PRO A 544 -24.45 2.04 17.32
N VAL A 545 -23.19 2.38 17.02
CA VAL A 545 -22.29 3.05 17.96
C VAL A 545 -22.75 4.47 18.30
N SER A 546 -22.61 4.86 19.56
CA SER A 546 -22.83 6.23 20.06
C SER A 546 -21.67 7.16 19.64
N GLY A 547 -21.81 8.49 19.87
CA GLY A 547 -20.76 9.47 19.55
C GLY A 547 -19.42 9.14 20.22
N GLY A 548 -19.40 8.83 21.51
CA GLY A 548 -18.20 8.42 22.23
C GLY A 548 -17.60 7.11 21.69
N GLN A 549 -18.43 6.11 21.43
CA GLN A 549 -18.00 4.82 20.86
C GLN A 549 -17.45 4.96 19.43
N ARG A 550 -17.91 5.94 18.65
CA ARG A 550 -17.31 6.25 17.34
C ARG A 550 -15.87 6.74 17.48
N ALA A 551 -15.60 7.61 18.45
CA ALA A 551 -14.24 8.09 18.72
C ALA A 551 -13.32 6.94 19.15
N GLU A 552 -13.79 6.04 20.02
CA GLU A 552 -13.08 4.82 20.42
C GLU A 552 -12.76 3.94 19.22
N TYR A 553 -13.75 3.62 18.38
CA TYR A 553 -13.56 2.82 17.18
C TYR A 553 -12.54 3.45 16.20
N ASN A 554 -12.67 4.75 15.93
CA ASN A 554 -11.75 5.47 15.04
C ASN A 554 -10.32 5.44 15.56
N PHE A 555 -10.14 5.58 16.87
CA PHE A 555 -8.82 5.49 17.49
C PHE A 555 -8.22 4.08 17.38
N LEU A 556 -9.00 3.05 17.69
CA LEU A 556 -8.57 1.65 17.57
C LEU A 556 -8.17 1.32 16.12
N ARG A 557 -8.95 1.78 15.15
CA ARG A 557 -8.64 1.60 13.73
C ARG A 557 -7.34 2.32 13.32
N LYS A 558 -7.11 3.53 13.81
CA LYS A 558 -5.86 4.27 13.55
C LYS A 558 -4.65 3.55 14.11
N ILE A 559 -4.78 2.96 15.30
CA ILE A 559 -3.69 2.21 15.95
C ILE A 559 -3.47 0.85 15.28
N GLU A 560 -4.51 0.14 14.83
CA GLU A 560 -4.38 -1.18 14.17
C GLU A 560 -3.42 -1.11 12.97
N GLY A 561 -3.47 -0.02 12.19
CA GLY A 561 -2.55 0.21 11.08
C GLY A 561 -1.14 0.66 11.49
N ALA A 562 -0.84 0.82 12.79
CA ALA A 562 0.46 1.33 13.24
C ALA A 562 1.62 0.35 13.01
N LEU A 563 1.35 -0.95 12.89
CA LEU A 563 2.38 -1.97 12.62
C LEU A 563 2.99 -1.88 11.20
N GLU A 564 2.37 -1.12 10.30
CA GLU A 564 2.93 -0.82 8.98
C GLU A 564 4.00 0.28 9.02
N TYR A 565 4.15 0.93 10.19
CA TYR A 565 5.11 2.01 10.41
C TYR A 565 6.28 1.54 11.27
N ASP A 566 7.38 2.29 11.22
CA ASP A 566 8.58 2.00 12.02
C ASP A 566 8.48 2.56 13.44
N MET A 567 7.52 3.44 13.72
CA MET A 567 7.32 4.08 15.02
C MET A 567 5.89 4.61 15.17
N LEU A 568 5.35 4.58 16.40
CA LEU A 568 4.05 5.15 16.77
C LEU A 568 4.21 6.26 17.81
N LEU A 569 3.69 7.45 17.51
CA LEU A 569 3.60 8.59 18.43
C LEU A 569 2.14 8.88 18.74
N ILE A 570 1.82 9.09 20.01
CA ILE A 570 0.46 9.42 20.48
C ILE A 570 0.53 10.59 21.45
N ASP A 571 -0.22 11.66 21.17
CA ASP A 571 -0.24 12.87 22.00
C ASP A 571 -1.54 12.95 22.80
N GLU A 572 -1.43 12.82 24.12
CA GLU A 572 -2.49 12.96 25.14
C GLU A 572 -3.79 12.20 24.78
N PRO A 573 -3.77 10.86 24.65
CA PRO A 573 -4.96 10.07 24.30
C PRO A 573 -6.09 10.21 25.34
N GLU A 574 -5.77 10.53 26.58
CA GLU A 574 -6.74 10.74 27.67
C GLU A 574 -7.68 11.93 27.44
N SER A 575 -7.34 12.84 26.55
CA SER A 575 -8.20 13.97 26.25
C SER A 575 -9.55 13.59 25.62
N SER A 576 -9.66 12.36 25.10
CA SER A 576 -10.81 11.88 24.33
C SER A 576 -11.54 10.69 24.94
N PHE A 577 -10.95 10.03 25.95
CA PHE A 577 -11.44 8.74 26.44
C PHE A 577 -11.49 8.69 27.97
N ASP A 578 -12.39 7.86 28.49
CA ASP A 578 -12.49 7.61 29.92
C ASP A 578 -11.40 6.66 30.44
N ASN A 579 -11.14 6.70 31.76
CA ASN A 579 -10.11 5.88 32.38
C ASN A 579 -10.33 4.36 32.23
N PRO A 580 -11.54 3.80 32.32
CA PRO A 580 -11.77 2.38 32.08
C PRO A 580 -11.36 1.92 30.67
N PHE A 581 -11.68 2.69 29.63
CA PHE A 581 -11.27 2.39 28.26
C PHE A 581 -9.76 2.50 28.07
N LEU A 582 -9.14 3.54 28.63
CA LEU A 582 -7.68 3.72 28.62
C LEU A 582 -6.96 2.53 29.24
N ASP A 583 -7.38 2.11 30.43
CA ASP A 583 -6.70 1.04 31.18
C ASP A 583 -6.90 -0.34 30.52
N THR A 584 -8.13 -0.69 30.18
CA THR A 584 -8.44 -2.05 29.72
C THR A 584 -8.09 -2.29 28.26
N LYS A 585 -8.25 -1.28 27.40
CA LYS A 585 -8.10 -1.43 25.93
C LYS A 585 -6.82 -0.77 25.43
N ILE A 586 -6.65 0.53 25.68
CA ILE A 586 -5.53 1.29 25.13
C ILE A 586 -4.20 0.78 25.68
N ASN A 587 -4.06 0.64 27.00
CA ASN A 587 -2.82 0.16 27.63
C ASN A 587 -2.43 -1.24 27.11
N THR A 588 -3.39 -2.15 26.98
CA THR A 588 -3.14 -3.50 26.48
C THR A 588 -2.67 -3.48 25.02
N MET A 589 -3.29 -2.66 24.20
CA MET A 589 -2.97 -2.51 22.80
C MET A 589 -1.59 -1.87 22.59
N LEU A 590 -1.29 -0.78 23.29
CA LEU A 590 0.01 -0.12 23.22
C LEU A 590 1.15 -1.04 23.65
N LYS A 591 0.94 -1.85 24.70
CA LYS A 591 1.88 -2.90 25.10
C LYS A 591 2.08 -3.98 24.03
N SER A 592 1.02 -4.37 23.32
CA SER A 592 1.13 -5.34 22.23
C SER A 592 1.92 -4.78 21.04
N ILE A 593 1.65 -3.53 20.68
CA ILE A 593 2.33 -2.84 19.56
C ILE A 593 3.78 -2.55 19.90
N SER A 594 4.08 -2.15 21.16
CA SER A 594 5.43 -1.85 21.60
C SER A 594 6.39 -3.05 21.58
N LYS A 595 5.86 -4.27 21.49
CA LYS A 595 6.67 -5.46 21.23
C LYS A 595 7.25 -5.49 19.81
N ASN A 596 6.62 -4.78 18.86
CA ASN A 596 6.99 -4.82 17.46
C ASN A 596 7.63 -3.51 16.96
N ILE A 597 7.16 -2.35 17.45
CA ILE A 597 7.68 -1.03 17.07
C ILE A 597 7.82 -0.14 18.30
N PRO A 598 8.75 0.84 18.30
CA PRO A 598 8.83 1.86 19.36
C PRO A 598 7.52 2.65 19.44
N VAL A 599 7.00 2.80 20.66
CA VAL A 599 5.77 3.56 20.94
C VAL A 599 6.11 4.69 21.90
N PHE A 600 5.66 5.90 21.58
CA PHE A 600 5.79 7.09 22.41
C PHE A 600 4.42 7.63 22.75
N VAL A 601 4.12 7.76 24.04
CA VAL A 601 2.84 8.29 24.51
C VAL A 601 3.10 9.48 25.41
N SER A 602 2.62 10.66 25.04
CA SER A 602 2.59 11.79 25.97
C SER A 602 1.32 11.71 26.81
N THR A 603 1.43 11.97 28.10
CA THR A 603 0.27 11.88 28.99
C THR A 603 0.43 12.74 30.24
N HIS A 604 -0.73 13.16 30.78
CA HIS A 604 -0.91 13.73 32.14
C HIS A 604 -1.77 12.80 33.01
N ASN A 605 -2.23 11.68 32.47
CA ASN A 605 -3.16 10.79 33.13
C ASN A 605 -2.42 9.65 33.86
N ASN A 606 -2.76 9.43 35.11
CA ASN A 606 -2.19 8.36 35.90
C ASN A 606 -2.49 6.97 35.33
N THR A 607 -3.66 6.76 34.75
CA THR A 607 -4.03 5.49 34.15
C THR A 607 -3.09 5.09 33.00
N ILE A 608 -2.65 6.05 32.18
CA ILE A 608 -1.66 5.78 31.13
C ILE A 608 -0.24 5.86 31.72
N GLY A 609 0.10 6.96 32.41
CA GLY A 609 1.47 7.21 32.91
C GLY A 609 1.95 6.21 33.95
N GLY A 610 1.06 5.75 34.83
CA GLY A 610 1.37 4.87 35.96
C GLY A 610 1.06 3.39 35.67
N SER A 611 -0.16 3.09 35.18
CA SER A 611 -0.62 1.69 35.00
C SER A 611 -0.06 1.00 33.78
N ILE A 612 0.41 1.75 32.78
CA ILE A 612 0.91 1.15 31.52
C ILE A 612 2.26 0.44 31.70
N ASN A 613 2.99 0.66 32.82
CA ASN A 613 4.33 0.12 33.03
C ASN A 613 5.24 0.35 31.81
N PRO A 614 5.70 1.57 31.53
CA PRO A 614 6.53 1.87 30.39
C PRO A 614 7.93 1.26 30.53
N ASP A 615 8.58 1.00 29.41
CA ASP A 615 9.97 0.54 29.38
C ASP A 615 10.95 1.68 29.66
N PHE A 616 10.55 2.93 29.32
CA PHE A 616 11.41 4.09 29.48
C PHE A 616 10.60 5.37 29.71
N ILE A 617 11.14 6.30 30.47
CA ILE A 617 10.51 7.59 30.79
C ILE A 617 11.32 8.73 30.17
N LEU A 618 10.62 9.65 29.52
CA LEU A 618 11.14 10.93 29.05
C LEU A 618 10.37 12.03 29.79
N HIS A 619 11.04 12.90 30.46
CA HIS A 619 10.43 14.06 31.15
C HIS A 619 10.88 15.36 30.50
N THR A 620 9.92 16.14 29.99
CA THR A 620 10.19 17.45 29.41
C THR A 620 10.00 18.53 30.47
N LYS A 621 10.99 19.41 30.60
CA LYS A 621 10.95 20.56 31.52
C LYS A 621 11.36 21.84 30.79
N ARG A 622 10.54 22.87 30.93
CA ARG A 622 10.86 24.23 30.50
C ARG A 622 11.43 25.00 31.71
N SER A 623 12.58 25.60 31.51
CA SER A 623 13.21 26.52 32.51
C SER A 623 13.59 27.81 31.80
N ILE A 624 13.65 28.92 32.57
CA ILE A 624 14.16 30.20 32.05
C ILE A 624 15.59 30.33 32.54
N GLU A 625 16.56 30.42 31.65
CA GLU A 625 17.98 30.63 31.96
C GLU A 625 18.46 31.86 31.20
N LYS A 626 19.02 32.84 31.88
CA LYS A 626 19.49 34.11 31.31
C LYS A 626 18.44 34.76 30.37
N ASP A 627 17.19 34.83 30.86
CA ASP A 627 16.00 35.38 30.16
C ASP A 627 15.56 34.63 28.87
N ASN A 628 16.15 33.48 28.58
CA ASN A 628 15.75 32.64 27.48
C ASN A 628 15.07 31.34 27.95
N PRO A 629 13.99 30.90 27.29
CA PRO A 629 13.38 29.61 27.60
C PRO A 629 14.29 28.48 27.14
N VAL A 630 14.67 27.61 28.06
CA VAL A 630 15.44 26.39 27.77
C VAL A 630 14.56 25.17 27.98
N PHE A 631 14.46 24.32 26.99
CA PHE A 631 13.76 23.05 27.07
C PHE A 631 14.75 21.92 27.29
N ARG A 632 14.53 21.13 28.33
CA ARG A 632 15.34 19.96 28.67
C ARG A 632 14.50 18.71 28.70
N VAL A 633 15.12 17.62 28.25
CA VAL A 633 14.55 16.28 28.34
C VAL A 633 15.41 15.46 29.30
N PHE A 634 14.79 14.94 30.33
CA PHE A 634 15.40 14.03 31.31
C PHE A 634 14.93 12.62 30.99
N THR A 635 15.84 11.67 30.94
CA THR A 635 15.54 10.30 30.53
C THR A 635 16.08 9.26 31.50
N GLY A 636 15.36 8.14 31.65
CA GLY A 636 15.78 7.02 32.50
C GLY A 636 14.73 5.90 32.53
N TYR A 637 15.02 4.86 33.24
CA TYR A 637 14.07 3.77 33.46
C TYR A 637 13.03 4.14 34.52
N PRO A 638 11.82 3.56 34.49
CA PRO A 638 10.77 3.83 35.48
C PRO A 638 11.22 3.60 36.94
N THR A 639 12.15 2.69 37.17
CA THR A 639 12.68 2.31 38.49
C THR A 639 13.89 3.14 38.91
N ASP A 640 14.42 4.01 38.05
CA ASP A 640 15.56 4.86 38.39
C ASP A 640 15.13 5.89 39.42
N LYS A 641 15.96 6.14 40.46
CA LYS A 641 15.70 7.19 41.42
C LYS A 641 15.82 8.59 40.84
N VAL A 642 16.65 8.73 39.82
CA VAL A 642 17.03 10.00 39.21
C VAL A 642 17.04 9.87 37.69
N LEU A 643 16.41 10.82 37.00
CA LEU A 643 16.50 10.95 35.53
C LEU A 643 17.58 11.95 35.16
N TYR A 644 18.26 11.74 34.06
CA TYR A 644 19.38 12.56 33.57
C TYR A 644 19.10 13.21 32.25
N SER A 645 19.54 14.46 32.07
CA SER A 645 19.51 15.16 30.78
C SER A 645 20.89 15.08 30.10
N ASN A 646 20.93 15.41 28.80
CA ASN A 646 22.17 15.36 28.02
C ASN A 646 23.24 16.35 28.47
N ASP A 647 22.85 17.45 29.12
CA ASP A 647 23.76 18.46 29.71
C ASP A 647 24.23 18.10 31.13
N GLY A 648 23.97 16.86 31.58
CA GLY A 648 24.43 16.33 32.86
C GLY A 648 23.59 16.76 34.09
N LYS A 649 22.49 17.48 33.88
CA LYS A 649 21.57 17.80 34.98
C LYS A 649 20.73 16.58 35.32
N SER A 650 20.29 16.52 36.58
CA SER A 650 19.50 15.42 37.12
C SER A 650 18.25 15.92 37.83
N ILE A 651 17.22 15.05 37.89
CA ILE A 651 15.96 15.36 38.57
C ILE A 651 15.42 14.08 39.26
N ASN A 652 14.77 14.24 40.40
CA ASN A 652 14.21 13.11 41.15
C ASN A 652 12.99 12.52 40.38
N ASN A 653 13.03 11.23 40.07
CA ASN A 653 11.99 10.56 39.30
C ASN A 653 10.66 10.46 40.07
N LEU A 654 10.69 10.13 41.39
CA LEU A 654 9.47 10.03 42.17
C LEU A 654 8.72 11.36 42.20
N SER A 655 9.45 12.47 42.46
CA SER A 655 8.87 13.81 42.47
C SER A 655 8.20 14.16 41.13
N ILE A 656 8.82 13.77 40.01
CA ILE A 656 8.25 13.99 38.67
C ILE A 656 6.94 13.21 38.51
N GLN A 657 6.96 11.91 38.82
CA GLN A 657 5.77 11.07 38.67
C GLN A 657 4.63 11.60 39.54
N LEU A 658 4.88 11.94 40.79
CA LEU A 658 3.88 12.53 41.69
C LEU A 658 3.36 13.87 41.14
N THR A 659 4.22 14.75 40.67
CA THR A 659 3.81 16.05 40.12
C THR A 659 3.01 15.93 38.83
N CYS A 660 3.48 15.10 37.88
CA CYS A 660 2.87 15.00 36.56
C CYS A 660 1.60 14.14 36.52
N LEU A 661 1.52 13.10 37.39
CA LEU A 661 0.45 12.11 37.32
C LEU A 661 -0.56 12.25 38.48
N GLU A 662 -0.12 12.72 39.65
CA GLU A 662 -0.91 12.73 40.88
C GLU A 662 -1.23 14.15 41.41
N ALA A 663 -0.88 15.18 40.67
CA ALA A 663 -1.01 16.58 41.08
C ALA A 663 -0.21 16.93 42.35
N GLY A 664 0.93 16.26 42.59
CA GLY A 664 1.86 16.47 43.69
C GLY A 664 1.71 15.50 44.88
N GLU A 665 2.73 15.50 45.73
CA GLU A 665 2.85 14.60 46.88
C GLU A 665 1.73 14.77 47.89
N ASP A 666 1.32 16.02 48.18
CA ASP A 666 0.23 16.33 49.13
C ASP A 666 -1.12 15.75 48.63
N SER A 667 -1.39 15.85 47.32
CA SER A 667 -2.63 15.35 46.76
C SER A 667 -2.67 13.82 46.76
N TYR A 668 -1.53 13.19 46.49
CA TYR A 668 -1.36 11.74 46.55
C TYR A 668 -1.57 11.24 48.00
N SER A 669 -0.89 11.83 48.99
CA SER A 669 -0.99 11.43 50.38
C SER A 669 -2.43 11.53 50.89
N LYS A 670 -3.12 12.65 50.65
CA LYS A 670 -4.54 12.83 51.04
C LYS A 670 -5.46 11.78 50.44
N ARG A 671 -5.27 11.44 49.14
CA ARG A 671 -6.08 10.40 48.50
C ARG A 671 -5.77 9.02 49.03
N SER A 672 -4.51 8.70 49.27
CA SER A 672 -4.08 7.44 49.86
C SER A 672 -4.69 7.22 51.24
N GLU A 673 -4.61 8.23 52.14
CA GLU A 673 -5.24 8.21 53.47
C GLU A 673 -6.77 7.99 53.37
N MET A 674 -7.43 8.67 52.42
CA MET A 674 -8.88 8.52 52.24
C MET A 674 -9.26 7.12 51.77
N TYR A 675 -8.47 6.53 50.86
CA TYR A 675 -8.71 5.16 50.40
C TYR A 675 -8.42 4.10 51.48
N GLU A 676 -7.45 4.33 52.37
CA GLU A 676 -7.21 3.46 53.52
C GLU A 676 -8.37 3.48 54.50
N ILE A 677 -8.97 4.67 54.75
CA ILE A 677 -10.16 4.81 55.60
C ILE A 677 -11.36 4.08 54.98
N LEU A 678 -11.53 4.08 53.64
CA LEU A 678 -12.63 3.41 52.97
C LEU A 678 -12.43 1.88 52.84
N LYS A 679 -11.24 1.36 53.02
CA LYS A 679 -10.94 -0.08 53.02
C LYS A 679 -11.22 -0.76 54.37
N ASN A 680 -11.19 -0.01 55.46
CA ASN A 680 -11.52 -0.43 56.83
C ASN A 680 -12.99 -0.13 57.15
#